data_cee64254492db27d92c61579715e060c
#
_entry.id   cee64254492db27d92c61579715e060c
#
_cell.length_a   1.000
_cell.length_b   1.000
_cell.length_c   1.000
_cell.angle_alpha   90.00
_cell.angle_beta   90.00
_cell.angle_gamma   90.00
#
_symmetry.space_group_name_H-M   'P 1'
#
loop_
_entity.id
_entity.type
_entity.pdbx_description
1 polymer ?
#
loop_
_entity_poly.entity_id
_entity_poly.type
_entity_poly.pdbx_seq_one_letter_code
_entity_poly.pdbx_strand_id
1 'polypeptide(L)'
;MSKKRSIISLVLVLFLMLQVCGAFPVSAADFDENADEYVYSIPTELISEENMDEYGHVARVFAAEGDMNEICILNEDGSNSVYIFDYPVKYVDDSDGKIKDKSNKLYNSKRNNYLYVNEDNDVRTVFPKKIIKHPVITTIGDYEISIGIITDSKYPKKGELVGESYVLYKEAFGENTAIGYKVEFDGYKEEVIIYSENAPKIYSFEIKCEGLILNNVNGTLTFVDEVSGDIVFTSDPLYIYDSSVQENGYIDTTYEVKKVDDYEYVMTIELNETFLQTEGLTYPIYIDPSIKYNDRDYIHDAPIYTARADEACGNHLVSYVGKYEDAYGVGRLLVRFPEMRESGSVFRSLDADEVISVKMYLYNSARGSYTATIKAYQFLGTIGWDESTVTWNNAGANSLGDLQASVGISSTTSGYYAFDITDAAKLWVGNLRTADYRSQEGIIFLNANESDINYARSFRMSNFGASYTPYIIVNYSKTIDDGTYYIQNVGTGRYIDVEGPSTAEGAIIQQWDLHAGNQARWVIARQTDGYYTIKSLYSNKYIGVEDSSIYNNAAIKQYASNASVGTRWGFSVSATGNYIITSKATGTYDRVLSVPLDSNSNGTDLVQYTYSDDSNYRDEWDFQRILPTNGYELAYSPSSWSGYVQNCCNCYAYALNNQVYPNTNLLWFKQQMGYYKGANYQYSALTETNIYTAVVNDYSAYNEDFDTSLTFQRIGRYDVCPAGTYKVALVVSEGDYHWYRQDADGLWSHKRGLNPVERTDYSGKLIIDPYIADRGDYTEFLGYYAVTPWSESFTANGTVYCYVNGYMMTYAELMNLLASMQSVQTSTSSFALNIEDIAYIATSTSATIHEKGKEVMN
;
A
#
# COMPACT_ATOMS: atom_id res chain seq x y z
N MET A 1 -28.06 -28.25 18.64
CA MET A 1 -27.01 -27.21 18.63
C MET A 1 -26.42 -26.86 20.01
N SER A 2 -27.05 -27.18 21.15
CA SER A 2 -26.50 -26.80 22.48
C SER A 2 -25.55 -27.83 23.13
N LYS A 3 -25.41 -29.04 22.58
CA LYS A 3 -24.52 -30.09 23.13
C LYS A 3 -23.12 -30.12 22.54
N LYS A 4 -22.89 -29.51 21.36
CA LYS A 4 -21.55 -29.41 20.77
C LYS A 4 -20.70 -28.30 21.41
N ARG A 5 -21.30 -27.19 21.84
CA ARG A 5 -20.58 -26.09 22.51
C ARG A 5 -20.01 -26.47 23.89
N SER A 6 -20.63 -27.41 24.61
CA SER A 6 -20.12 -27.86 25.93
C SER A 6 -18.90 -28.78 25.83
N ILE A 7 -18.69 -29.47 24.71
CA ILE A 7 -17.56 -30.36 24.54
C ILE A 7 -16.32 -29.57 24.08
N ILE A 8 -16.49 -28.58 23.25
CA ILE A 8 -15.41 -27.67 22.80
C ILE A 8 -14.87 -26.85 23.97
N SER A 9 -15.74 -26.30 24.82
CA SER A 9 -15.29 -25.61 26.04
C SER A 9 -14.57 -26.50 27.04
N LEU A 10 -14.86 -27.80 27.08
CA LEU A 10 -14.19 -28.74 27.98
C LEU A 10 -12.81 -29.16 27.46
N VAL A 11 -12.65 -29.25 26.15
CA VAL A 11 -11.36 -29.53 25.50
C VAL A 11 -10.44 -28.32 25.60
N LEU A 12 -10.93 -27.09 25.41
CA LEU A 12 -10.13 -25.87 25.57
C LEU A 12 -9.68 -25.67 27.03
N VAL A 13 -10.53 -25.98 28.01
CA VAL A 13 -10.17 -25.92 29.44
C VAL A 13 -9.18 -27.03 29.79
N LEU A 14 -9.23 -28.20 29.15
CA LEU A 14 -8.23 -29.26 29.36
C LEU A 14 -6.88 -28.90 28.73
N PHE A 15 -6.87 -28.24 27.58
CA PHE A 15 -5.65 -27.74 26.92
C PHE A 15 -4.99 -26.63 27.74
N LEU A 16 -5.77 -25.67 28.25
CA LEU A 16 -5.28 -24.62 29.15
C LEU A 16 -4.84 -25.14 30.53
N MET A 17 -5.38 -26.27 31.01
CA MET A 17 -4.93 -26.86 32.26
C MET A 17 -3.69 -27.76 32.12
N LEU A 18 -3.38 -28.24 30.93
CA LEU A 18 -2.13 -28.97 30.66
C LEU A 18 -0.92 -28.04 30.52
N GLN A 19 -1.12 -26.76 30.17
CA GLN A 19 -0.05 -25.76 30.16
C GLN A 19 0.32 -25.20 31.56
N VAL A 20 -0.46 -25.47 32.59
CA VAL A 20 -0.25 -24.93 33.95
C VAL A 20 0.38 -25.95 34.92
N CYS A 21 0.57 -27.20 34.53
CA CYS A 21 1.17 -28.21 35.40
C CYS A 21 2.59 -28.55 35.02
N GLY A 22 3.50 -27.84 35.68
CA GLY A 22 4.76 -28.33 36.20
C GLY A 22 5.74 -29.05 35.29
N ALA A 23 6.91 -28.46 35.20
CA ALA A 23 8.12 -29.09 34.74
C ALA A 23 8.26 -30.55 35.15
N PHE A 24 8.07 -31.45 34.20
CA PHE A 24 8.58 -32.81 34.32
C PHE A 24 10.00 -32.82 33.73
N PRO A 25 10.96 -33.50 34.36
CA PRO A 25 12.25 -33.70 33.75
C PRO A 25 12.04 -34.59 32.52
N VAL A 26 12.16 -33.98 31.35
CA VAL A 26 12.09 -34.66 30.08
C VAL A 26 13.31 -35.60 30.00
N SER A 27 13.08 -36.90 30.14
CA SER A 27 14.12 -37.88 29.81
C SER A 27 14.33 -37.89 28.29
N ALA A 28 15.49 -38.30 27.82
CA ALA A 28 15.84 -38.38 26.40
C ALA A 28 14.84 -39.24 25.54
N ALA A 29 13.76 -39.72 26.13
CA ALA A 29 12.68 -40.50 25.50
C ALA A 29 11.42 -39.69 25.25
N ASP A 30 11.26 -38.52 25.88
CA ASP A 30 10.01 -37.73 25.81
C ASP A 30 10.22 -36.43 25.00
N PHE A 31 10.64 -36.52 23.77
CA PHE A 31 10.37 -35.52 22.78
C PHE A 31 8.85 -35.57 22.51
N ASP A 32 8.16 -34.46 22.70
CA ASP A 32 6.72 -34.36 22.48
C ASP A 32 6.43 -34.72 21.01
N GLU A 33 5.83 -35.89 20.79
CA GLU A 33 5.41 -36.39 19.47
C GLU A 33 4.22 -35.56 18.93
N ASN A 34 3.70 -34.58 19.68
CA ASN A 34 2.62 -33.68 19.28
C ASN A 34 3.14 -32.32 18.75
N ALA A 35 4.35 -32.26 18.26
CA ALA A 35 4.85 -31.06 17.60
C ALA A 35 4.15 -30.81 16.25
N ASP A 36 2.82 -30.63 16.26
CA ASP A 36 2.08 -29.96 15.18
C ASP A 36 2.58 -28.50 14.98
N GLU A 37 3.48 -28.04 15.84
CA GLU A 37 4.12 -26.72 15.86
C GLU A 37 5.12 -26.50 14.72
N TYR A 38 5.36 -27.49 13.86
CA TYR A 38 6.38 -27.43 12.83
C TYR A 38 5.85 -27.49 11.38
N VAL A 39 4.56 -27.40 11.18
CA VAL A 39 3.98 -27.31 9.83
C VAL A 39 3.65 -25.84 9.58
N TYR A 40 4.36 -25.22 8.67
CA TYR A 40 4.02 -23.89 8.18
C TYR A 40 3.61 -23.98 6.72
N SER A 41 2.30 -23.95 6.47
CA SER A 41 1.74 -23.57 5.17
C SER A 41 0.95 -22.28 5.37
N ILE A 42 1.67 -21.18 5.46
CA ILE A 42 1.15 -19.85 5.81
C ILE A 42 -0.19 -19.52 5.13
N PRO A 43 -0.37 -19.70 3.81
CA PRO A 43 -1.64 -19.34 3.16
C PRO A 43 -2.85 -20.13 3.67
N THR A 44 -2.66 -21.42 3.95
CA THR A 44 -3.75 -22.28 4.42
C THR A 44 -4.10 -22.00 5.87
N GLU A 45 -3.12 -21.64 6.68
CA GLU A 45 -3.32 -21.30 8.09
C GLU A 45 -3.97 -19.94 8.26
N LEU A 46 -3.58 -18.94 7.44
CA LEU A 46 -4.16 -17.59 7.51
C LEU A 46 -5.65 -17.55 7.18
N ILE A 47 -6.14 -18.48 6.34
CA ILE A 47 -7.56 -18.57 6.00
C ILE A 47 -8.29 -19.66 6.81
N SER A 48 -7.64 -20.26 7.81
CA SER A 48 -8.27 -21.24 8.70
C SER A 48 -9.17 -20.56 9.72
N GLU A 49 -10.22 -21.29 10.21
CA GLU A 49 -11.11 -20.78 11.26
C GLU A 49 -10.37 -20.44 12.57
N GLU A 50 -9.16 -21.00 12.80
CA GLU A 50 -8.36 -20.76 14.00
C GLU A 50 -7.58 -19.46 13.94
N ASN A 51 -7.25 -18.97 12.75
CA ASN A 51 -6.44 -17.78 12.51
C ASN A 51 -7.22 -16.59 11.95
N MET A 52 -8.57 -16.70 11.87
CA MET A 52 -9.42 -15.57 11.49
C MET A 52 -9.22 -14.40 12.45
N ASP A 53 -8.92 -13.24 11.90
CA ASP A 53 -8.94 -11.99 12.64
C ASP A 53 -10.38 -11.46 12.85
N GLU A 54 -10.52 -10.25 13.37
CA GLU A 54 -11.82 -9.61 13.62
C GLU A 54 -12.66 -9.37 12.34
N TYR A 55 -12.04 -9.43 11.15
CA TYR A 55 -12.69 -9.20 9.85
C TYR A 55 -13.15 -10.50 9.18
N GLY A 56 -12.69 -11.66 9.63
CA GLY A 56 -12.99 -12.96 9.06
C GLY A 56 -12.37 -13.18 7.67
N HIS A 57 -11.41 -14.06 7.56
CA HIS A 57 -10.74 -14.37 6.31
C HIS A 57 -11.59 -15.28 5.43
N VAL A 58 -11.77 -14.94 4.16
CA VAL A 58 -12.61 -15.68 3.21
C VAL A 58 -11.80 -16.37 2.13
N ALA A 59 -10.85 -15.66 1.53
CA ALA A 59 -10.07 -16.18 0.40
C ALA A 59 -8.78 -15.39 0.20
N ARG A 60 -7.75 -16.06 -0.31
CA ARG A 60 -6.51 -15.41 -0.74
C ARG A 60 -6.71 -14.69 -2.08
N VAL A 61 -6.13 -13.51 -2.23
CA VAL A 61 -6.22 -12.65 -3.41
C VAL A 61 -4.82 -12.47 -4.01
N PHE A 62 -4.34 -13.46 -4.76
CA PHE A 62 -3.00 -13.45 -5.38
C PHE A 62 -2.72 -12.18 -6.20
N ALA A 63 -3.71 -11.67 -6.91
CA ALA A 63 -3.61 -10.47 -7.72
C ALA A 63 -3.32 -9.18 -6.93
N ALA A 64 -3.56 -9.20 -5.62
CA ALA A 64 -3.33 -8.07 -4.73
C ALA A 64 -2.02 -8.19 -3.93
N GLU A 65 -1.23 -9.21 -4.18
CA GLU A 65 0.07 -9.42 -3.52
C GLU A 65 1.17 -8.72 -4.32
N GLY A 66 1.80 -7.71 -3.72
CA GLY A 66 2.81 -6.88 -4.37
C GLY A 66 4.16 -7.55 -4.47
N ASP A 67 4.69 -7.99 -3.37
CA ASP A 67 6.04 -8.54 -3.24
C ASP A 67 6.05 -10.00 -2.80
N MET A 68 7.24 -10.63 -2.86
CA MET A 68 7.42 -12.03 -2.51
C MET A 68 7.18 -12.32 -1.02
N ASN A 69 7.19 -11.30 -0.18
CA ASN A 69 6.95 -11.36 1.26
C ASN A 69 5.52 -10.96 1.68
N GLU A 70 4.62 -10.71 0.73
CA GLU A 70 3.24 -10.28 1.00
C GLU A 70 2.24 -11.42 0.72
N ILE A 71 1.21 -11.52 1.57
CA ILE A 71 0.02 -12.36 1.35
C ILE A 71 -1.22 -11.51 1.56
N CYS A 72 -2.11 -11.48 0.58
CA CYS A 72 -3.34 -10.72 0.63
C CYS A 72 -4.57 -11.63 0.80
N ILE A 73 -5.38 -11.34 1.79
CA ILE A 73 -6.60 -12.08 2.11
C ILE A 73 -7.82 -11.16 1.99
N LEU A 74 -8.85 -11.61 1.30
CA LEU A 74 -10.17 -10.96 1.31
C LEU A 74 -10.92 -11.34 2.59
N ASN A 75 -11.54 -10.38 3.23
CA ASN A 75 -12.31 -10.52 4.45
C ASN A 75 -13.82 -10.57 4.17
N GLU A 76 -14.62 -11.08 5.14
CA GLU A 76 -16.08 -11.17 5.00
C GLU A 76 -16.76 -9.82 4.81
N ASP A 77 -16.20 -8.75 5.36
CA ASP A 77 -16.72 -7.39 5.21
C ASP A 77 -16.38 -6.76 3.85
N GLY A 78 -15.58 -7.43 3.02
CA GLY A 78 -15.11 -6.98 1.72
C GLY A 78 -13.86 -6.12 1.78
N SER A 79 -13.25 -5.96 2.95
CA SER A 79 -11.90 -5.40 3.10
C SER A 79 -10.83 -6.45 2.76
N ASN A 80 -9.57 -6.00 2.69
CA ASN A 80 -8.43 -6.89 2.49
C ASN A 80 -7.47 -6.78 3.67
N SER A 81 -6.89 -7.91 4.05
CA SER A 81 -5.78 -7.99 5.00
C SER A 81 -4.51 -8.38 4.25
N VAL A 82 -3.48 -7.53 4.26
CA VAL A 82 -2.16 -7.85 3.73
C VAL A 82 -1.22 -8.13 4.87
N TYR A 83 -0.66 -9.33 4.87
CA TYR A 83 0.41 -9.77 5.76
C TYR A 83 1.74 -9.46 5.10
N ILE A 84 2.59 -8.69 5.76
CA ILE A 84 3.92 -8.32 5.30
C ILE A 84 4.93 -8.95 6.24
N PHE A 85 5.72 -9.88 5.71
CA PHE A 85 6.72 -10.64 6.44
C PHE A 85 8.12 -10.07 6.22
N ASP A 86 9.06 -10.42 7.09
CA ASP A 86 10.48 -10.06 6.98
C ASP A 86 11.27 -10.92 5.98
N TYR A 87 10.63 -11.88 5.38
CA TYR A 87 11.27 -12.83 4.46
C TYR A 87 10.32 -13.22 3.35
N PRO A 88 10.84 -13.65 2.19
CA PRO A 88 10.00 -14.12 1.11
C PRO A 88 9.21 -15.38 1.52
N VAL A 89 7.90 -15.31 1.35
CA VAL A 89 6.96 -16.42 1.56
C VAL A 89 6.58 -17.11 0.24
N LYS A 90 7.06 -16.58 -0.87
CA LYS A 90 6.89 -17.09 -2.24
C LYS A 90 8.24 -17.24 -2.91
N TYR A 91 8.29 -18.00 -3.99
CA TYR A 91 9.48 -18.19 -4.81
C TYR A 91 9.11 -18.42 -6.28
N VAL A 92 10.05 -18.20 -7.18
CA VAL A 92 9.90 -18.56 -8.60
C VAL A 92 10.38 -20.00 -8.79
N ASP A 93 9.49 -20.87 -9.23
CA ASP A 93 9.88 -22.27 -9.51
C ASP A 93 10.64 -22.37 -10.84
N ASP A 94 11.89 -22.84 -10.78
CA ASP A 94 12.78 -22.94 -11.94
C ASP A 94 12.24 -23.86 -13.04
N SER A 95 11.33 -24.77 -12.73
CA SER A 95 10.81 -25.76 -13.67
C SER A 95 9.78 -25.21 -14.64
N ASP A 96 8.99 -24.19 -14.21
CA ASP A 96 7.90 -23.63 -15.00
C ASP A 96 7.87 -22.08 -15.00
N GLY A 97 8.78 -21.44 -14.25
CA GLY A 97 8.91 -19.99 -14.15
C GLY A 97 7.75 -19.29 -13.41
N LYS A 98 6.96 -20.06 -12.65
CA LYS A 98 5.81 -19.50 -11.93
C LYS A 98 6.14 -19.21 -10.49
N ILE A 99 5.47 -18.19 -9.96
CA ILE A 99 5.49 -17.88 -8.54
C ILE A 99 4.67 -18.94 -7.80
N LYS A 100 5.26 -19.52 -6.76
CA LYS A 100 4.66 -20.50 -5.86
C LYS A 100 4.92 -20.12 -4.41
N ASP A 101 4.08 -20.63 -3.52
CA ASP A 101 4.29 -20.47 -2.08
C ASP A 101 5.45 -21.34 -1.62
N LYS A 102 6.29 -20.78 -0.74
CA LYS A 102 7.28 -21.57 -0.01
C LYS A 102 6.60 -22.46 1.00
N SER A 103 7.18 -23.64 1.22
CA SER A 103 6.74 -24.58 2.25
C SER A 103 7.95 -25.16 2.98
N ASN A 104 7.84 -25.27 4.30
CA ASN A 104 8.87 -25.90 5.14
C ASN A 104 8.70 -27.42 5.20
N LYS A 105 7.75 -27.98 4.48
CA LYS A 105 7.49 -29.42 4.44
C LYS A 105 8.65 -30.19 3.83
N LEU A 106 9.04 -31.29 4.50
CA LEU A 106 10.09 -32.19 4.07
C LEU A 106 9.53 -33.38 3.33
N TYR A 107 10.08 -33.61 2.16
CA TYR A 107 9.78 -34.76 1.30
C TYR A 107 10.92 -35.76 1.29
N ASN A 108 10.64 -36.99 0.88
CA ASN A 108 11.69 -38.03 0.72
C ASN A 108 12.64 -37.62 -0.40
N SER A 109 13.93 -37.48 -0.06
CA SER A 109 14.95 -37.14 -1.04
C SER A 109 15.23 -38.24 -2.05
N LYS A 110 15.38 -37.86 -3.31
CA LYS A 110 15.83 -38.74 -4.41
C LYS A 110 17.37 -38.87 -4.46
N ARG A 111 18.10 -38.03 -3.71
CA ARG A 111 19.58 -38.03 -3.66
C ARG A 111 20.07 -39.21 -2.84
N ASN A 112 21.04 -39.96 -3.38
CA ASN A 112 21.61 -41.09 -2.68
C ASN A 112 22.24 -40.67 -1.34
N ASN A 113 22.00 -41.48 -0.29
CA ASN A 113 22.44 -41.25 1.08
C ASN A 113 21.74 -40.09 1.82
N TYR A 114 20.77 -39.45 1.22
CA TYR A 114 19.93 -38.44 1.86
C TYR A 114 18.52 -38.95 2.13
N LEU A 115 17.86 -38.44 3.15
CA LEU A 115 16.52 -38.86 3.56
C LEU A 115 15.46 -37.85 3.12
N TYR A 116 15.68 -36.58 3.44
CA TYR A 116 14.66 -35.54 3.36
C TYR A 116 15.18 -34.35 2.58
N VAL A 117 14.25 -33.58 1.98
CA VAL A 117 14.49 -32.32 1.26
C VAL A 117 13.25 -31.45 1.32
N ASN A 118 13.41 -30.14 1.45
CA ASN A 118 12.34 -29.14 1.25
C ASN A 118 12.24 -28.82 -0.25
N GLU A 119 11.35 -29.50 -0.98
CA GLU A 119 11.23 -29.31 -2.44
C GLU A 119 10.51 -28.00 -2.83
N ASP A 120 9.58 -27.53 -2.00
CA ASP A 120 8.74 -26.36 -2.26
C ASP A 120 9.39 -25.08 -1.69
N ASN A 121 10.61 -24.79 -2.13
CA ASN A 121 11.40 -23.64 -1.73
C ASN A 121 12.54 -23.43 -2.75
N ASP A 122 13.01 -22.18 -2.91
CA ASP A 122 14.23 -21.84 -3.66
C ASP A 122 15.50 -22.15 -2.84
N VAL A 123 15.47 -21.93 -1.53
CA VAL A 123 16.54 -22.35 -0.61
C VAL A 123 16.35 -23.82 -0.24
N ARG A 124 16.99 -24.72 -0.99
CA ARG A 124 16.80 -26.17 -0.84
C ARG A 124 17.84 -26.78 0.08
N THR A 125 17.37 -27.44 1.14
CA THR A 125 18.22 -28.17 2.08
C THR A 125 17.95 -29.66 2.04
N VAL A 126 19.00 -30.47 1.91
CA VAL A 126 18.92 -31.92 1.93
C VAL A 126 19.60 -32.51 3.17
N PHE A 127 18.92 -33.40 3.83
CA PHE A 127 19.32 -34.00 5.11
C PHE A 127 19.79 -35.45 4.92
N PRO A 128 21.02 -35.82 5.38
CA PRO A 128 21.61 -37.11 5.15
C PRO A 128 20.98 -38.24 5.99
N LYS A 129 21.11 -39.51 5.53
CA LYS A 129 20.72 -40.68 6.34
C LYS A 129 21.53 -40.80 7.64
N LYS A 130 22.81 -40.40 7.58
CA LYS A 130 23.74 -40.46 8.70
C LYS A 130 24.60 -39.20 8.66
N ILE A 131 24.38 -38.31 9.59
CA ILE A 131 25.03 -37.00 9.68
C ILE A 131 26.58 -37.09 9.79
N ILE A 132 27.13 -38.14 10.40
CA ILE A 132 28.59 -38.34 10.50
C ILE A 132 29.25 -38.78 9.16
N LYS A 133 28.47 -39.16 8.16
CA LYS A 133 29.01 -39.67 6.89
C LYS A 133 28.82 -38.67 5.75
N HIS A 134 27.82 -37.88 5.83
CA HIS A 134 27.42 -36.93 4.80
C HIS A 134 26.95 -35.67 5.46
N PRO A 135 27.32 -34.48 4.95
CA PRO A 135 26.91 -33.20 5.47
C PRO A 135 25.42 -32.90 5.16
N VAL A 136 24.85 -31.97 5.87
CA VAL A 136 23.67 -31.21 5.41
C VAL A 136 24.09 -30.31 4.27
N ILE A 137 23.31 -30.21 3.20
CA ILE A 137 23.65 -29.42 2.01
C ILE A 137 22.50 -28.45 1.75
N THR A 138 22.83 -27.20 1.60
CA THR A 138 21.89 -26.15 1.23
C THR A 138 22.31 -25.50 -0.08
N THR A 139 21.32 -25.32 -0.97
CA THR A 139 21.54 -24.74 -2.31
C THR A 139 20.54 -23.62 -2.58
N ILE A 140 21.00 -22.60 -3.29
CA ILE A 140 20.16 -21.57 -3.91
C ILE A 140 20.81 -21.13 -5.22
N GLY A 141 20.04 -21.18 -6.34
CA GLY A 141 20.61 -20.95 -7.66
C GLY A 141 21.85 -21.82 -7.92
N ASP A 142 22.97 -21.20 -8.23
CA ASP A 142 24.25 -21.87 -8.49
C ASP A 142 25.12 -22.05 -7.23
N TYR A 143 24.68 -21.56 -6.07
CA TYR A 143 25.45 -21.67 -4.82
C TYR A 143 25.10 -22.92 -4.02
N GLU A 144 26.12 -23.55 -3.46
CA GLU A 144 25.99 -24.70 -2.55
C GLU A 144 26.89 -24.51 -1.33
N ILE A 145 26.33 -24.70 -0.13
CA ILE A 145 27.11 -24.88 1.09
C ILE A 145 26.82 -26.24 1.70
N SER A 146 27.84 -26.86 2.30
CA SER A 146 27.68 -28.12 3.00
C SER A 146 28.29 -28.05 4.40
N ILE A 147 27.54 -28.51 5.41
CA ILE A 147 27.96 -28.51 6.82
C ILE A 147 27.85 -29.91 7.37
N GLY A 148 29.00 -30.45 7.79
CA GLY A 148 29.12 -31.75 8.39
C GLY A 148 29.62 -31.68 9.82
N ILE A 149 29.19 -32.61 10.69
CA ILE A 149 29.68 -32.69 12.08
C ILE A 149 31.02 -33.42 12.15
N ILE A 150 31.93 -32.94 13.00
CA ILE A 150 33.17 -33.61 13.36
C ILE A 150 32.98 -34.23 14.76
N THR A 151 33.01 -35.56 14.83
CA THR A 151 32.74 -36.28 16.09
C THR A 151 33.42 -37.62 16.14
N ASP A 152 33.82 -38.01 17.34
CA ASP A 152 34.33 -39.40 17.63
C ASP A 152 33.22 -40.40 17.96
N SER A 153 31.94 -39.98 17.88
CA SER A 153 30.78 -40.82 18.14
C SER A 153 30.76 -42.03 17.20
N LYS A 154 30.70 -43.25 17.78
CA LYS A 154 30.68 -44.51 17.00
C LYS A 154 29.27 -44.93 16.58
N TYR A 155 28.23 -44.34 17.12
CA TYR A 155 26.84 -44.83 17.02
C TYR A 155 25.82 -43.74 16.69
N PRO A 156 26.05 -42.87 15.70
CA PRO A 156 25.06 -41.88 15.35
C PRO A 156 23.80 -42.55 14.83
N LYS A 157 22.67 -42.13 15.34
CA LYS A 157 21.37 -42.59 14.87
C LYS A 157 21.10 -42.11 13.45
N LYS A 158 20.20 -42.78 12.81
CA LYS A 158 19.62 -42.31 11.53
C LYS A 158 18.78 -41.06 11.81
N GLY A 159 18.74 -40.09 10.88
CA GLY A 159 17.85 -38.93 10.99
C GLY A 159 16.40 -39.36 11.09
N GLU A 160 15.68 -38.79 12.03
CA GLU A 160 14.26 -39.01 12.28
C GLU A 160 13.52 -37.72 11.93
N LEU A 161 12.41 -37.80 11.17
CA LEU A 161 11.54 -36.67 10.91
C LEU A 161 10.60 -36.54 12.11
N VAL A 162 10.56 -35.33 12.69
CA VAL A 162 9.64 -34.94 13.76
C VAL A 162 8.71 -33.91 13.19
N GLY A 163 7.42 -34.15 13.24
CA GLY A 163 6.46 -33.32 12.51
C GLY A 163 6.69 -33.40 11.00
N GLU A 164 6.59 -32.26 10.30
CA GLU A 164 6.76 -32.21 8.83
C GLU A 164 8.02 -31.42 8.39
N SER A 165 8.69 -30.67 9.28
CA SER A 165 9.80 -29.75 8.94
C SER A 165 11.04 -29.86 9.82
N TYR A 166 11.10 -30.81 10.77
CA TYR A 166 12.22 -30.95 11.70
C TYR A 166 12.89 -32.32 11.57
N VAL A 167 14.22 -32.35 11.44
CA VAL A 167 15.02 -33.58 11.36
C VAL A 167 15.93 -33.66 12.57
N LEU A 168 15.79 -34.74 13.36
CA LEU A 168 16.57 -34.99 14.57
C LEU A 168 17.56 -36.13 14.41
N TYR A 169 18.81 -35.93 14.81
CA TYR A 169 19.87 -36.95 14.87
C TYR A 169 20.32 -37.14 16.32
N LYS A 170 19.81 -38.16 16.97
CA LYS A 170 20.19 -38.53 18.36
C LYS A 170 21.63 -39.05 18.46
N GLU A 171 22.28 -38.76 19.58
CA GLU A 171 23.67 -39.16 19.87
C GLU A 171 24.69 -38.66 18.83
N ALA A 172 24.42 -37.47 18.21
CA ALA A 172 25.25 -36.93 17.13
C ALA A 172 26.71 -36.73 17.54
N PHE A 173 26.95 -36.18 18.71
CA PHE A 173 28.26 -35.93 19.30
C PHE A 173 28.59 -36.90 20.49
N GLY A 174 27.86 -37.98 20.64
CA GLY A 174 27.98 -38.95 21.75
C GLY A 174 26.76 -38.99 22.63
N GLU A 175 26.85 -39.76 23.74
CA GLU A 175 25.75 -39.86 24.71
C GLU A 175 25.33 -38.51 25.24
N ASN A 176 24.03 -38.32 25.50
CA ASN A 176 23.42 -37.11 25.99
C ASN A 176 23.53 -35.89 25.05
N THR A 177 23.66 -36.13 23.76
CA THR A 177 23.60 -35.07 22.73
C THR A 177 22.66 -35.45 21.59
N ALA A 178 22.13 -34.42 20.92
CA ALA A 178 21.50 -34.58 19.61
C ALA A 178 21.85 -33.38 18.75
N ILE A 179 21.52 -33.44 17.46
CA ILE A 179 21.49 -32.26 16.60
C ILE A 179 20.15 -32.30 15.84
N GLY A 180 19.45 -31.18 15.90
CA GLY A 180 18.19 -30.95 15.24
C GLY A 180 18.30 -29.89 14.14
N TYR A 181 17.50 -30.03 13.10
CA TYR A 181 17.43 -29.08 11.99
C TYR A 181 15.97 -28.76 11.71
N LYS A 182 15.56 -27.54 11.98
CA LYS A 182 14.26 -27.01 11.59
C LYS A 182 14.39 -26.25 10.28
N VAL A 183 13.65 -26.67 9.27
CA VAL A 183 13.62 -25.95 8.00
C VAL A 183 12.84 -24.65 8.17
N GLU A 184 13.37 -23.57 7.61
CA GLU A 184 12.75 -22.26 7.53
C GLU A 184 12.65 -21.79 6.08
N PHE A 185 11.96 -20.68 5.80
CA PHE A 185 11.71 -20.21 4.43
C PHE A 185 12.98 -19.74 3.72
N ASP A 186 13.99 -19.34 4.47
CA ASP A 186 15.25 -18.77 4.00
C ASP A 186 16.47 -19.68 4.32
N GLY A 187 16.24 -20.85 4.92
CA GLY A 187 17.34 -21.74 5.30
C GLY A 187 16.92 -22.80 6.30
N TYR A 188 17.70 -22.92 7.34
CA TYR A 188 17.37 -23.80 8.46
C TYR A 188 17.95 -23.30 9.78
N LYS A 189 17.23 -23.58 10.84
CA LYS A 189 17.71 -23.46 12.21
C LYS A 189 18.40 -24.76 12.60
N GLU A 190 19.67 -24.68 13.03
CA GLU A 190 20.41 -25.82 13.58
C GLU A 190 20.42 -25.72 15.11
N GLU A 191 20.17 -26.81 15.80
CA GLU A 191 20.21 -26.87 17.26
C GLU A 191 21.09 -28.04 17.71
N VAL A 192 22.24 -27.77 18.32
CA VAL A 192 22.94 -28.78 19.11
C VAL A 192 22.27 -28.87 20.46
N ILE A 193 21.72 -30.04 20.79
CA ILE A 193 20.93 -30.30 21.99
C ILE A 193 21.74 -31.10 22.97
N ILE A 194 21.85 -30.58 24.20
CA ILE A 194 22.67 -31.10 25.27
C ILE A 194 21.74 -31.51 26.42
N TYR A 195 21.66 -32.79 26.73
CA TYR A 195 20.73 -33.33 27.71
C TYR A 195 21.30 -33.43 29.13
N SER A 196 22.63 -33.28 29.32
CA SER A 196 23.28 -33.46 30.59
C SER A 196 24.60 -32.72 30.67
N GLU A 197 25.03 -32.37 31.89
CA GLU A 197 26.33 -31.80 32.21
C GLU A 197 27.53 -32.69 31.82
N ASN A 198 27.29 -33.98 31.58
CA ASN A 198 28.32 -34.94 31.16
C ASN A 198 28.51 -34.98 29.65
N ALA A 199 27.74 -34.21 28.85
CA ALA A 199 27.93 -34.10 27.42
C ALA A 199 29.25 -33.37 27.07
N PRO A 200 29.79 -33.57 25.85
CA PRO A 200 30.93 -32.78 25.38
C PRO A 200 30.69 -31.27 25.50
N LYS A 201 31.73 -30.51 25.71
CA LYS A 201 31.67 -29.05 25.79
C LYS A 201 32.16 -28.36 24.52
N ILE A 202 32.71 -29.13 23.57
CA ILE A 202 33.25 -28.64 22.31
C ILE A 202 32.53 -29.36 21.18
N TYR A 203 32.01 -28.56 20.20
CA TYR A 203 31.29 -29.02 19.03
C TYR A 203 31.97 -28.47 17.80
N SER A 204 32.34 -29.33 16.83
CA SER A 204 33.10 -28.93 15.66
C SER A 204 32.38 -29.37 14.38
N PHE A 205 32.48 -28.53 13.35
CA PHE A 205 31.82 -28.70 12.06
C PHE A 205 32.82 -28.48 10.92
N GLU A 206 32.71 -29.30 9.89
CA GLU A 206 33.39 -29.10 8.61
C GLU A 206 32.43 -28.31 7.68
N ILE A 207 32.89 -27.20 7.12
CA ILE A 207 32.13 -26.38 6.21
C ILE A 207 32.84 -26.35 4.86
N LYS A 208 32.08 -26.61 3.76
CA LYS A 208 32.55 -26.47 2.39
C LYS A 208 31.60 -25.54 1.61
N CYS A 209 32.18 -24.56 0.91
CA CYS A 209 31.42 -23.50 0.23
C CYS A 209 32.17 -23.04 -1.03
N GLU A 210 32.22 -23.89 -2.08
CA GLU A 210 32.91 -23.57 -3.33
C GLU A 210 32.41 -22.26 -3.95
N GLY A 211 33.34 -21.37 -4.33
CA GLY A 211 33.05 -20.05 -4.87
C GLY A 211 32.63 -18.99 -3.82
N LEU A 212 32.58 -19.37 -2.54
CA LEU A 212 32.24 -18.47 -1.45
C LEU A 212 33.38 -18.35 -0.44
N ILE A 213 33.59 -17.13 0.05
CA ILE A 213 34.56 -16.85 1.12
C ILE A 213 33.79 -16.78 2.43
N LEU A 214 34.16 -17.69 3.36
CA LEU A 214 33.61 -17.63 4.72
C LEU A 214 34.35 -16.63 5.59
N ASN A 215 33.65 -15.65 6.11
CA ASN A 215 34.16 -14.70 7.10
C ASN A 215 33.43 -14.89 8.43
N ASN A 216 34.09 -14.52 9.53
CA ASN A 216 33.45 -14.36 10.82
C ASN A 216 33.58 -12.89 11.25
N VAL A 217 32.44 -12.21 11.34
CA VAL A 217 32.37 -10.81 11.73
C VAL A 217 31.54 -10.70 13.00
N ASN A 218 32.21 -10.43 14.13
CA ASN A 218 31.57 -10.27 15.43
C ASN A 218 30.64 -11.44 15.85
N GLY A 219 31.01 -12.68 15.50
CA GLY A 219 30.22 -13.86 15.85
C GLY A 219 29.14 -14.23 14.86
N THR A 220 28.99 -13.49 13.76
CA THR A 220 28.16 -13.83 12.62
C THR A 220 29.02 -14.37 11.49
N LEU A 221 28.64 -15.49 10.92
CA LEU A 221 29.28 -16.05 9.73
C LEU A 221 28.67 -15.40 8.49
N THR A 222 29.51 -15.01 7.53
CA THR A 222 29.05 -14.53 6.22
C THR A 222 29.75 -15.32 5.12
N PHE A 223 28.98 -15.79 4.15
CA PHE A 223 29.48 -16.49 2.96
C PHE A 223 29.34 -15.53 1.77
N VAL A 224 30.48 -15.00 1.34
CA VAL A 224 30.56 -13.91 0.37
C VAL A 224 30.98 -14.49 -0.97
N ASP A 225 30.23 -14.20 -2.02
CA ASP A 225 30.64 -14.55 -3.39
C ASP A 225 31.96 -13.90 -3.75
N GLU A 226 32.94 -14.70 -4.20
CA GLU A 226 34.31 -14.23 -4.45
C GLU A 226 34.42 -13.27 -5.66
N VAL A 227 33.42 -13.26 -6.55
CA VAL A 227 33.41 -12.49 -7.78
C VAL A 227 32.62 -11.18 -7.62
N SER A 228 31.39 -11.26 -7.11
CA SER A 228 30.54 -10.07 -6.93
C SER A 228 30.83 -9.34 -5.63
N GLY A 229 31.27 -10.05 -4.58
CA GLY A 229 31.43 -9.50 -3.24
C GLY A 229 30.14 -9.49 -2.43
N ASP A 230 29.04 -10.04 -2.94
CA ASP A 230 27.77 -10.07 -2.27
C ASP A 230 27.72 -11.16 -1.20
N ILE A 231 27.02 -10.92 -0.11
CA ILE A 231 26.76 -11.92 0.91
C ILE A 231 25.63 -12.81 0.43
N VAL A 232 25.91 -14.11 0.21
CA VAL A 232 24.92 -15.09 -0.26
C VAL A 232 24.24 -15.78 0.92
N PHE A 233 25.02 -16.25 1.91
CA PHE A 233 24.47 -16.85 3.13
C PHE A 233 25.05 -16.11 4.35
N THR A 234 24.28 -16.15 5.42
CA THR A 234 24.71 -15.63 6.73
C THR A 234 24.31 -16.59 7.83
N SER A 235 24.97 -16.53 8.98
CA SER A 235 24.45 -17.14 10.19
C SER A 235 23.80 -16.12 11.08
N ASP A 236 22.89 -16.56 11.96
CA ASP A 236 22.57 -15.79 13.13
C ASP A 236 23.80 -15.71 14.06
N PRO A 237 23.91 -14.68 14.92
CA PRO A 237 24.86 -14.70 16.02
C PRO A 237 24.63 -15.93 16.89
N LEU A 238 25.71 -16.55 17.34
CA LEU A 238 25.60 -17.77 18.14
C LEU A 238 24.84 -17.50 19.43
N TYR A 239 23.74 -18.23 19.62
CA TYR A 239 22.91 -18.12 20.80
C TYR A 239 22.87 -19.45 21.56
N ILE A 240 23.15 -19.41 22.86
CA ILE A 240 23.06 -20.57 23.76
C ILE A 240 21.98 -20.29 24.78
N TYR A 241 21.05 -21.22 24.96
CA TYR A 241 19.96 -21.07 25.91
C TYR A 241 19.56 -22.41 26.55
N ASP A 242 18.93 -22.34 27.70
CA ASP A 242 18.41 -23.50 28.42
C ASP A 242 16.90 -23.68 28.24
N SER A 243 16.36 -24.78 28.71
CA SER A 243 14.94 -25.12 28.64
C SER A 243 14.10 -24.56 29.79
N SER A 244 14.62 -23.60 30.57
CA SER A 244 13.85 -23.00 31.67
C SER A 244 12.74 -22.09 31.13
N VAL A 245 11.66 -21.95 31.90
CA VAL A 245 10.50 -21.10 31.52
C VAL A 245 10.90 -19.64 31.26
N GLN A 246 11.97 -19.17 31.89
CA GLN A 246 12.50 -17.82 31.74
C GLN A 246 13.79 -17.79 30.90
N GLU A 247 14.03 -18.81 30.12
CA GLU A 247 15.13 -18.95 29.19
C GLU A 247 16.43 -18.19 29.61
N ASN A 248 17.36 -18.92 30.20
CA ASN A 248 18.70 -18.37 30.48
C ASN A 248 19.48 -18.41 29.15
N GLY A 249 19.58 -17.26 28.49
CA GLY A 249 20.29 -17.12 27.20
C GLY A 249 21.66 -16.49 27.39
N TYR A 250 22.58 -16.84 26.50
CA TYR A 250 23.94 -16.30 26.47
C TYR A 250 24.40 -16.04 25.04
N ILE A 251 24.72 -14.80 24.73
CA ILE A 251 25.02 -14.33 23.35
C ILE A 251 26.51 -13.98 23.15
N ASP A 252 27.33 -13.95 24.20
CA ASP A 252 28.76 -13.56 24.11
C ASP A 252 29.66 -14.73 23.67
N THR A 253 29.09 -15.81 23.13
CA THR A 253 29.85 -16.95 22.59
C THR A 253 30.10 -16.73 21.11
N THR A 254 31.32 -16.98 20.65
CA THR A 254 31.68 -16.83 19.24
C THR A 254 32.13 -18.17 18.65
N TYR A 255 32.06 -18.29 17.33
CA TYR A 255 32.68 -19.39 16.59
C TYR A 255 34.19 -19.18 16.52
N GLU A 256 34.99 -20.23 16.71
CA GLU A 256 36.32 -20.29 16.16
C GLU A 256 36.26 -20.86 14.75
N VAL A 257 36.62 -20.07 13.74
CA VAL A 257 36.63 -20.51 12.33
C VAL A 257 38.04 -20.57 11.80
N LYS A 258 38.45 -21.73 11.33
CA LYS A 258 39.80 -21.95 10.80
C LYS A 258 39.70 -22.45 9.38
N LYS A 259 40.28 -21.72 8.42
CA LYS A 259 40.47 -22.18 7.04
C LYS A 259 41.43 -23.36 6.99
N VAL A 260 41.08 -24.48 6.39
CA VAL A 260 41.90 -25.71 6.29
C VAL A 260 42.32 -26.00 4.86
N ASP A 261 41.52 -25.62 3.86
CA ASP A 261 41.86 -25.64 2.45
C ASP A 261 41.07 -24.56 1.70
N ASP A 262 41.23 -24.44 0.39
CA ASP A 262 40.40 -23.55 -0.41
C ASP A 262 38.92 -23.94 -0.29
N TYR A 263 38.07 -22.99 0.10
CA TYR A 263 36.63 -23.18 0.36
C TYR A 263 36.27 -24.21 1.45
N GLU A 264 37.27 -24.69 2.23
CA GLU A 264 37.06 -25.62 3.32
C GLU A 264 37.48 -25.01 4.65
N TYR A 265 36.59 -25.12 5.63
CA TYR A 265 36.75 -24.49 6.95
C TYR A 265 36.35 -25.50 8.05
N VAL A 266 36.93 -25.30 9.23
CA VAL A 266 36.48 -25.92 10.47
C VAL A 266 35.96 -24.86 11.38
N MET A 267 34.69 -24.98 11.78
CA MET A 267 34.04 -24.15 12.78
C MET A 267 34.03 -24.93 14.11
N THR A 268 34.38 -24.27 15.19
CA THR A 268 34.36 -24.87 16.54
C THR A 268 33.62 -23.97 17.50
N ILE A 269 32.70 -24.54 18.26
CA ILE A 269 31.93 -23.89 19.32
C ILE A 269 32.37 -24.50 20.64
N GLU A 270 32.81 -23.70 21.60
CA GLU A 270 33.11 -24.10 22.95
C GLU A 270 32.12 -23.47 23.94
N LEU A 271 31.48 -24.32 24.75
CA LEU A 271 30.53 -23.86 25.76
C LEU A 271 31.21 -23.00 26.82
N ASN A 272 30.68 -21.82 27.03
CA ASN A 272 31.20 -20.90 28.04
C ASN A 272 30.98 -21.45 29.47
N GLU A 273 32.06 -21.52 30.25
CA GLU A 273 31.99 -22.00 31.64
C GLU A 273 31.13 -21.12 32.54
N THR A 274 31.07 -19.82 32.27
CA THR A 274 30.23 -18.89 33.05
C THR A 274 28.74 -19.21 32.83
N PHE A 275 28.35 -19.51 31.60
CA PHE A 275 26.99 -19.95 31.29
C PHE A 275 26.67 -21.29 32.00
N LEU A 276 27.57 -22.26 31.95
CA LEU A 276 27.39 -23.57 32.59
C LEU A 276 27.31 -23.48 34.13
N GLN A 277 27.74 -22.37 34.74
CA GLN A 277 27.64 -22.10 36.16
C GLN A 277 26.44 -21.25 36.56
N THR A 278 25.57 -20.92 35.61
CA THR A 278 24.33 -20.14 35.86
C THR A 278 23.46 -20.89 36.88
N GLU A 279 23.08 -20.20 37.97
CA GLU A 279 22.19 -20.77 38.97
C GLU A 279 20.78 -21.03 38.37
N GLY A 280 20.28 -22.26 38.52
CA GLY A 280 18.98 -22.67 37.99
C GLY A 280 18.99 -23.15 36.53
N LEU A 281 20.18 -23.34 35.93
CA LEU A 281 20.35 -23.87 34.59
C LEU A 281 19.56 -25.20 34.42
N THR A 282 18.74 -25.27 33.36
CA THR A 282 17.82 -26.39 33.12
C THR A 282 18.16 -27.07 31.78
N TYR A 283 18.37 -28.40 31.84
CA TYR A 283 18.62 -29.22 30.64
C TYR A 283 17.28 -29.63 29.99
N PRO A 284 17.22 -29.77 28.64
CA PRO A 284 18.31 -29.60 27.71
C PRO A 284 18.77 -28.15 27.55
N ILE A 285 20.05 -28.00 27.16
CA ILE A 285 20.63 -26.75 26.67
C ILE A 285 20.69 -26.81 25.14
N TYR A 286 20.46 -25.69 24.48
CA TYR A 286 20.49 -25.56 23.04
C TYR A 286 21.60 -24.61 22.60
N ILE A 287 22.33 -24.98 21.55
CA ILE A 287 23.28 -24.12 20.85
C ILE A 287 22.75 -23.93 19.43
N ASP A 288 22.51 -22.71 19.02
CA ASP A 288 21.85 -22.33 17.78
C ASP A 288 22.82 -21.62 16.81
N PRO A 289 23.44 -22.34 15.87
CA PRO A 289 24.24 -21.77 14.80
C PRO A 289 23.50 -21.75 13.45
N SER A 290 22.31 -21.21 13.38
CA SER A 290 21.45 -21.20 12.19
C SER A 290 22.14 -20.66 10.93
N ILE A 291 21.78 -21.17 9.75
CA ILE A 291 22.29 -20.72 8.46
C ILE A 291 21.13 -20.30 7.58
N LYS A 292 21.23 -19.10 6.97
CA LYS A 292 20.19 -18.48 6.19
C LYS A 292 20.73 -17.94 4.87
N TYR A 293 19.88 -17.91 3.86
CA TYR A 293 20.09 -17.10 2.68
C TYR A 293 19.92 -15.64 3.04
N ASN A 294 20.79 -14.79 2.52
CA ASN A 294 20.81 -13.35 2.86
C ASN A 294 19.81 -12.59 1.96
N ASP A 295 18.52 -12.80 2.17
CA ASP A 295 17.44 -12.11 1.48
C ASP A 295 16.43 -11.55 2.50
N ARG A 296 16.96 -10.89 3.53
CA ARG A 296 16.19 -10.24 4.59
C ARG A 296 16.61 -8.78 4.66
N ASP A 297 15.73 -7.91 4.22
CA ASP A 297 15.89 -6.45 4.35
C ASP A 297 14.52 -5.74 4.40
N TYR A 298 13.46 -6.53 4.65
CA TYR A 298 12.10 -6.05 4.66
C TYR A 298 11.72 -5.34 5.97
N ILE A 299 12.35 -5.74 7.08
CA ILE A 299 12.19 -5.15 8.40
C ILE A 299 13.56 -4.77 8.95
N HIS A 300 13.69 -3.51 9.38
CA HIS A 300 14.81 -3.11 10.19
C HIS A 300 14.37 -3.04 11.64
N ASP A 301 15.03 -3.78 12.51
CA ASP A 301 14.78 -3.71 13.95
C ASP A 301 16.09 -3.61 14.73
N ALA A 302 16.16 -2.66 15.65
CA ALA A 302 17.38 -2.41 16.42
C ALA A 302 17.07 -2.07 17.87
N PRO A 303 17.57 -2.86 18.83
CA PRO A 303 17.59 -2.45 20.22
C PRO A 303 18.66 -1.42 20.45
N ILE A 304 18.35 -0.40 21.24
CA ILE A 304 19.28 0.63 21.68
C ILE A 304 19.33 0.67 23.20
N TYR A 305 20.53 0.75 23.77
CA TYR A 305 20.75 0.58 25.21
C TYR A 305 21.55 1.73 25.82
N THR A 306 21.14 2.19 27.02
CA THR A 306 21.85 3.29 27.70
C THR A 306 23.25 2.90 28.16
N ALA A 307 23.49 1.64 28.55
CA ALA A 307 24.82 1.18 29.00
C ALA A 307 25.73 0.83 27.80
N ARG A 308 25.18 0.69 26.60
CA ARG A 308 25.89 0.47 25.32
C ARG A 308 25.63 1.62 24.35
N ALA A 309 25.72 2.84 24.85
CA ALA A 309 25.19 4.02 24.17
C ALA A 309 25.84 4.36 22.81
N ASP A 310 27.04 3.89 22.55
CA ASP A 310 27.78 4.06 21.29
C ASP A 310 27.91 2.74 20.50
N GLU A 311 27.29 1.65 20.95
CA GLU A 311 27.30 0.35 20.30
C GLU A 311 26.03 0.14 19.48
N ALA A 312 26.18 -0.27 18.22
CA ALA A 312 25.06 -0.71 17.40
C ALA A 312 24.71 -2.16 17.75
N CYS A 313 23.43 -2.41 18.05
CA CYS A 313 22.96 -3.71 18.52
C CYS A 313 21.91 -4.33 17.59
N GLY A 314 21.78 -3.86 16.34
CA GLY A 314 20.79 -4.38 15.38
C GLY A 314 20.98 -5.85 15.02
N ASN A 315 22.17 -6.42 15.22
CA ASN A 315 22.42 -7.84 15.01
C ASN A 315 22.05 -8.73 16.20
N HIS A 316 21.50 -8.18 17.28
CA HIS A 316 21.05 -8.99 18.41
C HIS A 316 19.84 -9.84 18.04
N LEU A 317 19.78 -11.06 18.57
CA LEU A 317 18.62 -11.94 18.39
C LEU A 317 17.42 -11.53 19.26
N VAL A 318 17.70 -10.85 20.37
CA VAL A 318 16.71 -10.49 21.38
C VAL A 318 16.90 -9.03 21.79
N SER A 319 15.80 -8.29 21.88
CA SER A 319 15.75 -6.94 22.41
C SER A 319 15.22 -6.94 23.84
N TYR A 320 15.86 -6.22 24.75
CA TYR A 320 15.35 -5.98 26.11
C TYR A 320 14.74 -4.59 26.21
N VAL A 321 13.43 -4.50 26.37
CA VAL A 321 12.70 -3.22 26.45
C VAL A 321 12.35 -2.91 27.92
N GLY A 322 12.90 -1.81 28.43
CA GLY A 322 12.86 -1.41 29.84
C GLY A 322 14.23 -1.51 30.51
N LYS A 323 14.25 -1.38 31.84
CA LYS A 323 15.49 -1.57 32.58
C LYS A 323 15.86 -3.05 32.62
N TYR A 324 17.04 -3.36 32.14
CA TYR A 324 17.58 -4.70 32.17
C TYR A 324 18.86 -4.73 33.00
N GLU A 325 19.70 -5.75 32.89
CA GLU A 325 20.99 -5.87 33.64
C GLU A 325 21.90 -4.65 33.42
N ASP A 326 22.84 -4.44 34.36
CA ASP A 326 23.76 -3.29 34.32
C ASP A 326 24.54 -3.20 32.99
N ALA A 327 24.78 -4.34 32.33
CA ALA A 327 25.43 -4.42 31.01
C ALA A 327 24.61 -3.77 29.86
N TYR A 328 23.30 -3.66 30.01
CA TYR A 328 22.39 -3.07 29.02
C TYR A 328 21.78 -1.76 29.51
N GLY A 329 21.50 -1.62 30.78
CA GLY A 329 20.83 -0.45 31.33
C GLY A 329 19.37 -0.38 30.98
N VAL A 330 18.93 0.75 30.40
CA VAL A 330 17.58 0.90 29.82
C VAL A 330 17.64 0.62 28.34
N GLY A 331 16.80 -0.29 27.88
CA GLY A 331 16.67 -0.64 26.47
C GLY A 331 15.36 -0.16 25.85
N ARG A 332 15.42 0.23 24.59
CA ARG A 332 14.28 0.52 23.71
C ARG A 332 14.48 -0.21 22.39
N LEU A 333 13.38 -0.47 21.67
CA LEU A 333 13.42 -1.14 20.40
C LEU A 333 12.92 -0.21 19.30
N LEU A 334 13.69 -0.06 18.23
CA LEU A 334 13.30 0.59 16.99
C LEU A 334 12.86 -0.47 15.99
N VAL A 335 11.75 -0.25 15.27
CA VAL A 335 11.30 -1.11 14.17
C VAL A 335 10.79 -0.25 13.04
N ARG A 336 11.25 -0.51 11.81
CA ARG A 336 10.73 0.10 10.60
C ARG A 336 10.63 -0.92 9.46
N PHE A 337 9.81 -0.61 8.48
CA PHE A 337 9.61 -1.40 7.26
C PHE A 337 10.01 -0.56 6.05
N PRO A 338 11.29 -0.57 5.62
CA PRO A 338 11.77 0.29 4.55
C PRO A 338 11.06 0.03 3.23
N GLU A 339 10.69 -1.21 2.94
CA GLU A 339 10.05 -1.62 1.70
C GLU A 339 8.62 -1.15 1.51
N MET A 340 7.92 -0.77 2.56
CA MET A 340 6.63 -0.08 2.40
C MET A 340 6.76 1.18 1.52
N ARG A 341 7.98 1.63 1.24
CA ARG A 341 8.31 2.76 0.35
C ARG A 341 8.53 2.34 -1.10
N GLU A 342 8.74 1.07 -1.38
CA GLU A 342 9.14 0.60 -2.69
C GLU A 342 7.98 0.43 -3.67
N SER A 343 8.31 0.36 -4.96
CA SER A 343 7.31 0.42 -6.04
C SER A 343 6.44 -0.83 -6.18
N GLY A 344 6.73 -1.90 -5.43
CA GLY A 344 5.99 -3.16 -5.45
C GLY A 344 4.98 -3.31 -4.32
N SER A 345 5.17 -2.63 -3.19
CA SER A 345 4.32 -2.81 -2.01
C SER A 345 2.88 -2.32 -2.23
N VAL A 346 1.91 -3.15 -1.83
CA VAL A 346 0.49 -2.77 -1.77
C VAL A 346 0.28 -1.51 -0.95
N PHE A 347 0.98 -1.38 0.18
CA PHE A 347 0.87 -0.23 1.07
C PHE A 347 1.13 1.11 0.36
N ARG A 348 2.10 1.16 -0.57
CA ARG A 348 2.39 2.35 -1.36
C ARG A 348 1.27 2.75 -2.31
N SER A 349 0.44 1.81 -2.71
CA SER A 349 -0.68 2.05 -3.62
C SER A 349 -1.93 2.62 -2.93
N LEU A 350 -1.95 2.63 -1.59
CA LEU A 350 -3.10 3.06 -0.81
C LEU A 350 -3.14 4.57 -0.59
N ASP A 351 -4.34 5.10 -0.40
CA ASP A 351 -4.57 6.42 0.21
C ASP A 351 -4.85 6.27 1.72
N ALA A 352 -4.62 7.31 2.49
CA ALA A 352 -4.74 7.25 3.94
C ALA A 352 -6.16 6.91 4.43
N ASP A 353 -7.18 7.27 3.67
CA ASP A 353 -8.59 6.96 3.94
C ASP A 353 -8.98 5.53 3.55
N GLU A 354 -8.19 4.87 2.71
CA GLU A 354 -8.37 3.47 2.35
C GLU A 354 -7.85 2.53 3.45
N VAL A 355 -6.91 2.97 4.28
CA VAL A 355 -6.36 2.20 5.39
C VAL A 355 -7.36 2.14 6.55
N ILE A 356 -7.80 0.94 6.90
CA ILE A 356 -8.68 0.67 8.04
C ILE A 356 -7.86 0.56 9.33
N SER A 357 -6.89 -0.35 9.34
CA SER A 357 -5.99 -0.54 10.47
C SER A 357 -4.65 -1.09 10.05
N VAL A 358 -3.61 -0.77 10.82
CA VAL A 358 -2.27 -1.37 10.67
C VAL A 358 -1.80 -1.83 12.04
N LYS A 359 -1.51 -3.12 12.15
CA LYS A 359 -1.02 -3.74 13.39
C LYS A 359 0.37 -4.32 13.17
N MET A 360 1.30 -3.97 14.03
CA MET A 360 2.65 -4.53 14.08
C MET A 360 2.70 -5.60 15.17
N TYR A 361 3.21 -6.76 14.83
CA TYR A 361 3.29 -7.92 15.70
C TYR A 361 4.73 -8.18 16.12
N LEU A 362 4.98 -8.22 17.43
CA LEU A 362 6.28 -8.53 18.02
C LEU A 362 6.17 -9.75 18.93
N TYR A 363 7.11 -10.68 18.84
CA TYR A 363 7.13 -11.90 19.66
C TYR A 363 7.82 -11.64 21.00
N ASN A 364 7.07 -11.79 22.10
CA ASN A 364 7.60 -11.69 23.46
C ASN A 364 8.06 -13.07 23.97
N SER A 365 9.26 -13.15 24.56
CA SER A 365 9.86 -14.39 25.13
C SER A 365 9.59 -14.57 26.62
N ALA A 366 8.47 -14.09 27.17
CA ALA A 366 8.05 -14.31 28.56
C ALA A 366 9.12 -14.03 29.63
N ARG A 367 9.62 -12.79 29.71
CA ARG A 367 10.64 -12.39 30.67
C ARG A 367 10.11 -11.38 31.71
N GLY A 368 10.76 -11.30 32.86
CA GLY A 368 10.42 -10.39 33.96
C GLY A 368 9.52 -11.05 35.00
N SER A 369 9.12 -10.31 36.03
CA SER A 369 8.31 -10.83 37.14
C SER A 369 6.88 -10.28 37.18
N TYR A 370 6.65 -9.12 36.60
CA TYR A 370 5.36 -8.44 36.60
C TYR A 370 4.87 -8.18 35.17
N THR A 371 3.56 -8.11 34.98
CA THR A 371 3.02 -7.62 33.70
C THR A 371 3.54 -6.21 33.41
N ALA A 372 4.13 -6.01 32.24
CA ALA A 372 4.67 -4.71 31.82
C ALA A 372 3.72 -4.05 30.83
N THR A 373 3.71 -2.73 30.80
CA THR A 373 3.05 -1.95 29.75
C THR A 373 4.11 -1.45 28.77
N ILE A 374 4.08 -1.96 27.55
CA ILE A 374 4.93 -1.49 26.46
C ILE A 374 4.17 -0.46 25.65
N LYS A 375 4.82 0.66 25.38
CA LYS A 375 4.28 1.78 24.61
C LYS A 375 4.98 1.89 23.28
N ALA A 376 4.20 1.98 22.21
CA ALA A 376 4.67 2.23 20.85
C ALA A 376 4.45 3.70 20.51
N TYR A 377 5.49 4.41 20.12
CA TYR A 377 5.43 5.79 19.67
C TYR A 377 5.93 5.90 18.23
N GLN A 378 5.37 6.81 17.46
CA GLN A 378 6.00 7.22 16.22
C GLN A 378 7.43 7.69 16.49
N PHE A 379 8.38 7.18 15.73
CA PHE A 379 9.80 7.57 15.90
C PHE A 379 10.11 8.79 15.03
N LEU A 380 10.59 9.86 15.66
CA LEU A 380 10.96 11.12 14.99
C LEU A 380 12.47 11.40 15.14
N GLY A 381 13.27 10.38 15.35
CA GLY A 381 14.70 10.46 15.53
C GLY A 381 15.49 10.58 14.24
N THR A 382 16.60 9.85 14.15
CA THR A 382 17.50 9.89 13.01
C THR A 382 16.83 9.33 11.74
N ILE A 383 16.88 10.14 10.68
CA ILE A 383 16.30 9.78 9.37
C ILE A 383 17.19 8.72 8.71
N GLY A 384 16.54 7.66 8.17
CA GLY A 384 17.25 6.61 7.43
C GLY A 384 18.23 5.84 8.31
N TRP A 385 17.88 5.61 9.59
CA TRP A 385 18.73 4.83 10.47
C TRP A 385 18.89 3.39 9.95
N ASP A 386 20.02 2.79 10.24
CA ASP A 386 20.40 1.46 9.82
C ASP A 386 20.78 0.62 11.05
N GLU A 387 20.43 -0.66 11.06
CA GLU A 387 20.63 -1.59 12.17
C GLU A 387 22.11 -1.71 12.57
N SER A 388 23.01 -1.69 11.58
CA SER A 388 24.43 -1.84 11.78
C SER A 388 25.10 -0.59 12.38
N THR A 389 24.41 0.56 12.40
CA THR A 389 24.97 1.85 12.77
C THR A 389 24.19 2.61 13.83
N VAL A 390 22.92 2.27 14.04
CA VAL A 390 22.07 2.97 15.01
C VAL A 390 22.45 2.60 16.45
N THR A 391 22.60 3.62 17.29
CA THR A 391 22.99 3.50 18.70
C THR A 391 22.09 4.37 19.57
N TRP A 392 22.12 4.22 20.88
CA TRP A 392 21.37 5.09 21.78
C TRP A 392 21.71 6.58 21.57
N ASN A 393 23.00 6.91 21.39
CA ASN A 393 23.47 8.29 21.27
C ASN A 393 23.13 8.92 19.91
N ASN A 394 23.14 8.15 18.82
CA ASN A 394 22.86 8.71 17.49
C ASN A 394 21.41 8.57 17.03
N ALA A 395 20.62 7.67 17.63
CA ALA A 395 19.23 7.45 17.22
C ALA A 395 18.31 8.64 17.48
N GLY A 396 18.62 9.48 18.48
CA GLY A 396 17.64 10.42 19.00
C GLY A 396 16.55 9.71 19.81
N ALA A 397 16.94 8.80 20.69
CA ALA A 397 16.08 7.89 21.46
C ALA A 397 14.90 8.54 22.20
N ASN A 398 14.95 9.85 22.45
CA ASN A 398 13.88 10.63 23.09
C ASN A 398 13.03 11.44 22.09
N SER A 399 13.26 11.30 20.78
CA SER A 399 12.48 11.97 19.74
C SER A 399 11.21 11.19 19.47
N LEU A 400 10.27 11.30 20.39
CA LEU A 400 8.97 10.60 20.34
C LEU A 400 7.94 11.50 19.68
N GLY A 401 7.21 10.95 18.70
CA GLY A 401 6.00 11.52 18.16
C GLY A 401 4.77 11.07 18.95
N ASP A 402 3.65 10.90 18.28
CA ASP A 402 2.40 10.52 18.91
C ASP A 402 2.43 9.07 19.43
N LEU A 403 1.79 8.86 20.59
CA LEU A 403 1.58 7.51 21.14
C LEU A 403 0.61 6.75 20.27
N GLN A 404 1.04 5.63 19.72
CA GLN A 404 0.25 4.76 18.87
C GLN A 404 -0.48 3.69 19.67
N ALA A 405 0.24 2.97 20.53
CA ALA A 405 -0.30 1.88 21.30
C ALA A 405 0.28 1.81 22.72
N SER A 406 -0.49 1.20 23.62
CA SER A 406 -0.08 0.90 25.00
C SER A 406 -0.58 -0.50 25.35
N VAL A 407 0.30 -1.50 25.33
CA VAL A 407 -0.03 -2.92 25.40
C VAL A 407 0.51 -3.54 26.68
N GLY A 408 -0.38 -4.22 27.43
CA GLY A 408 0.00 -5.02 28.61
C GLY A 408 0.58 -6.36 28.19
N ILE A 409 1.84 -6.64 28.53
CA ILE A 409 2.54 -7.86 28.16
C ILE A 409 2.81 -8.72 29.39
N SER A 410 2.39 -9.99 29.33
CA SER A 410 2.59 -10.98 30.37
C SER A 410 4.08 -11.27 30.60
N SER A 411 4.46 -11.56 31.85
CA SER A 411 5.79 -12.06 32.21
C SER A 411 5.92 -13.57 32.05
N THR A 412 4.81 -14.29 31.92
CA THR A 412 4.77 -15.77 31.95
C THR A 412 4.29 -16.41 30.65
N THR A 413 3.87 -15.61 29.68
CA THR A 413 3.32 -16.10 28.40
C THR A 413 4.17 -15.57 27.26
N SER A 414 4.78 -16.48 26.53
CA SER A 414 5.43 -16.18 25.24
C SER A 414 4.39 -16.11 24.12
N GLY A 415 4.67 -15.33 23.10
CA GLY A 415 3.79 -15.21 21.94
C GLY A 415 3.81 -13.82 21.30
N TYR A 416 3.10 -13.69 20.19
CA TYR A 416 2.95 -12.43 19.50
C TYR A 416 2.00 -11.48 20.23
N TYR A 417 2.37 -10.22 20.27
CA TYR A 417 1.57 -9.11 20.76
C TYR A 417 1.39 -8.08 19.67
N ALA A 418 0.15 -7.69 19.44
CA ALA A 418 -0.21 -6.71 18.44
C ALA A 418 -0.12 -5.29 18.98
N PHE A 419 0.49 -4.40 18.22
CA PHE A 419 0.54 -2.97 18.48
C PHE A 419 -0.15 -2.24 17.33
N ASP A 420 -1.24 -1.56 17.62
CA ASP A 420 -1.93 -0.74 16.64
C ASP A 420 -1.09 0.50 16.32
N ILE A 421 -0.70 0.65 15.05
CA ILE A 421 0.10 1.75 14.54
C ILE A 421 -0.63 2.51 13.41
N THR A 422 -1.95 2.38 13.36
CA THR A 422 -2.79 2.88 12.27
C THR A 422 -2.57 4.37 11.98
N ASP A 423 -2.52 5.20 13.03
CA ASP A 423 -2.41 6.65 12.85
C ASP A 423 -1.04 7.03 12.25
N ALA A 424 0.04 6.40 12.69
CA ALA A 424 1.37 6.60 12.09
C ALA A 424 1.40 6.10 10.63
N ALA A 425 0.85 4.91 10.38
CA ALA A 425 0.80 4.33 9.05
C ALA A 425 0.01 5.18 8.05
N LYS A 426 -1.11 5.77 8.46
CA LYS A 426 -1.87 6.73 7.63
C LYS A 426 -1.06 7.96 7.25
N LEU A 427 -0.23 8.46 8.15
CA LEU A 427 0.70 9.54 7.83
C LEU A 427 1.78 9.11 6.85
N TRP A 428 2.28 7.87 6.98
CA TRP A 428 3.28 7.33 6.06
C TRP A 428 2.72 7.22 4.64
N VAL A 429 1.54 6.66 4.47
CA VAL A 429 0.85 6.57 3.18
C VAL A 429 0.69 7.94 2.52
N GLY A 430 0.23 8.94 3.24
CA GLY A 430 0.08 10.31 2.75
C GLY A 430 1.40 10.95 2.32
N ASN A 431 2.49 10.66 3.06
CA ASN A 431 3.82 11.25 2.83
C ASN A 431 4.67 10.47 1.81
N LEU A 432 4.30 9.24 1.43
CA LEU A 432 4.98 8.50 0.37
C LEU A 432 4.98 9.25 -0.97
N ARG A 433 4.02 10.15 -1.16
CA ARG A 433 3.87 10.96 -2.38
C ARG A 433 4.56 12.34 -2.27
N THR A 434 5.06 12.70 -1.09
CA THR A 434 5.76 13.97 -0.84
C THR A 434 7.22 13.70 -0.47
N ALA A 435 8.10 14.70 -0.67
CA ALA A 435 9.52 14.58 -0.33
C ALA A 435 9.83 14.66 1.17
N ASP A 436 8.82 14.78 2.04
CA ASP A 436 9.02 14.87 3.50
C ASP A 436 8.96 13.47 4.14
N TYR A 437 10.09 12.80 4.17
CA TYR A 437 10.27 11.43 4.70
C TYR A 437 10.29 11.32 6.23
N ARG A 438 10.23 12.41 6.97
CA ARG A 438 10.46 12.42 8.43
C ARG A 438 9.45 11.62 9.25
N SER A 439 8.25 11.40 8.71
CA SER A 439 7.22 10.62 9.40
C SER A 439 7.36 9.11 9.26
N GLN A 440 8.32 8.62 8.47
CA GLN A 440 8.43 7.22 8.05
C GLN A 440 9.60 6.46 8.70
N GLU A 441 10.15 6.97 9.79
CA GLU A 441 11.31 6.36 10.45
C GLU A 441 10.93 5.20 11.38
N GLY A 442 9.66 4.79 11.36
CA GLY A 442 9.18 3.62 12.08
C GLY A 442 8.59 3.93 13.45
N ILE A 443 8.64 2.92 14.28
CA ILE A 443 8.08 2.92 15.64
C ILE A 443 9.20 2.68 16.65
N ILE A 444 9.15 3.42 17.75
CA ILE A 444 10.01 3.15 18.93
C ILE A 444 9.15 2.58 20.05
N PHE A 445 9.60 1.45 20.58
CA PHE A 445 8.98 0.77 21.71
C PHE A 445 9.75 1.04 23.01
N LEU A 446 9.02 1.42 24.02
CA LEU A 446 9.59 1.65 25.36
C LEU A 446 8.67 1.09 26.45
N ASN A 447 9.25 0.76 27.57
CA ASN A 447 8.52 0.30 28.74
C ASN A 447 7.99 1.49 29.55
N ALA A 448 6.74 1.41 30.00
CA ALA A 448 6.17 2.45 30.87
C ALA A 448 6.91 2.57 32.21
N ASN A 449 7.64 1.52 32.63
CA ASN A 449 8.51 1.52 33.80
C ASN A 449 9.95 1.15 33.41
N GLU A 450 10.75 2.18 33.10
CA GLU A 450 12.18 2.03 32.77
C GLU A 450 13.10 2.08 34.02
N SER A 451 12.58 1.94 35.22
CA SER A 451 13.34 2.03 36.47
C SER A 451 13.51 0.70 37.23
N ASP A 452 12.69 -0.29 36.95
CA ASP A 452 12.64 -1.57 37.67
C ASP A 452 12.77 -2.75 36.69
N ILE A 453 13.79 -3.58 36.91
CA ILE A 453 14.15 -4.75 36.09
C ILE A 453 13.00 -5.78 36.00
N ASN A 454 12.14 -5.85 37.01
CA ASN A 454 11.01 -6.80 37.01
C ASN A 454 9.96 -6.54 35.93
N TYR A 455 9.97 -5.35 35.33
CA TYR A 455 9.08 -4.99 34.23
C TYR A 455 9.75 -5.16 32.84
N ALA A 456 11.04 -5.49 32.74
CA ALA A 456 11.68 -5.70 31.45
C ALA A 456 10.94 -6.74 30.61
N ARG A 457 10.91 -6.53 29.29
CA ARG A 457 10.39 -7.49 28.31
C ARG A 457 11.45 -7.80 27.29
N SER A 458 11.43 -9.04 26.85
CA SER A 458 12.34 -9.55 25.85
C SER A 458 11.55 -9.86 24.59
N PHE A 459 11.89 -9.18 23.48
CA PHE A 459 11.32 -9.42 22.18
C PHE A 459 12.33 -10.11 21.29
N ARG A 460 11.86 -11.08 20.51
CA ARG A 460 12.67 -11.68 19.45
C ARG A 460 12.75 -10.75 18.27
N MET A 461 13.94 -10.64 17.70
CA MET A 461 14.27 -9.73 16.60
C MET A 461 14.14 -10.47 15.25
N SER A 462 14.21 -9.74 14.15
CA SER A 462 14.25 -10.30 12.80
C SER A 462 15.31 -11.39 12.63
N ASN A 463 16.43 -11.23 13.28
CA ASN A 463 17.56 -12.18 13.27
C ASN A 463 17.32 -13.49 14.02
N PHE A 464 16.26 -13.63 14.81
CA PHE A 464 16.04 -14.83 15.64
C PHE A 464 15.58 -16.06 14.85
N GLY A 465 14.99 -15.87 13.69
CA GLY A 465 14.45 -16.93 12.83
C GLY A 465 13.04 -16.62 12.33
N ALA A 466 12.71 -17.07 11.14
CA ALA A 466 11.48 -16.74 10.43
C ALA A 466 10.19 -16.94 11.25
N SER A 467 10.16 -17.93 12.14
CA SER A 467 8.98 -18.21 12.99
C SER A 467 8.71 -17.18 14.07
N TYR A 468 9.60 -16.23 14.32
CA TYR A 468 9.52 -15.29 15.45
C TYR A 468 9.76 -13.84 15.06
N THR A 469 10.02 -13.57 13.78
CA THR A 469 10.28 -12.20 13.29
C THR A 469 9.07 -11.31 13.47
N PRO A 470 9.25 -10.01 13.62
CA PRO A 470 8.17 -9.05 13.50
C PRO A 470 7.46 -9.17 12.15
N TYR A 471 6.18 -8.87 12.11
CA TYR A 471 5.41 -8.73 10.87
C TYR A 471 4.32 -7.69 11.01
N ILE A 472 3.78 -7.23 9.88
CA ILE A 472 2.68 -6.26 9.85
C ILE A 472 1.45 -6.88 9.20
N ILE A 473 0.26 -6.52 9.71
CA ILE A 473 -1.00 -6.72 9.00
C ILE A 473 -1.56 -5.34 8.68
N VAL A 474 -1.79 -5.09 7.39
CA VAL A 474 -2.47 -3.92 6.87
C VAL A 474 -3.88 -4.31 6.46
N ASN A 475 -4.88 -3.82 7.18
CA ASN A 475 -6.27 -3.95 6.75
C ASN A 475 -6.67 -2.69 6.00
N TYR A 476 -7.14 -2.87 4.78
CA TYR A 476 -7.55 -1.77 3.93
C TYR A 476 -8.81 -2.09 3.13
N SER A 477 -9.53 -1.07 2.77
CA SER A 477 -10.69 -1.18 1.89
C SER A 477 -10.50 -0.21 0.74
N LYS A 478 -10.12 -0.71 -0.40
CA LYS A 478 -10.16 0.04 -1.65
C LYS A 478 -11.50 -0.22 -2.32
N THR A 479 -12.56 0.23 -1.64
CA THR A 479 -13.91 0.10 -2.16
C THR A 479 -14.12 1.13 -3.26
N ILE A 480 -14.72 0.68 -4.35
CA ILE A 480 -15.25 1.60 -5.34
C ILE A 480 -16.60 2.08 -4.83
N ASP A 481 -16.71 3.39 -4.60
CA ASP A 481 -17.97 4.02 -4.21
C ASP A 481 -19.04 3.82 -5.27
N ASP A 482 -20.29 3.79 -4.83
CA ASP A 482 -21.41 3.87 -5.76
C ASP A 482 -21.31 5.16 -6.59
N GLY A 483 -21.47 5.01 -7.90
CA GLY A 483 -21.31 6.15 -8.80
C GLY A 483 -21.27 5.77 -10.26
N THR A 484 -21.01 6.77 -11.09
CA THR A 484 -20.84 6.60 -12.54
C THR A 484 -19.37 6.72 -12.90
N TYR A 485 -18.87 5.77 -13.69
CA TYR A 485 -17.46 5.65 -14.03
C TYR A 485 -17.25 5.44 -15.53
N TYR A 486 -16.09 5.88 -16.00
CA TYR A 486 -15.37 5.26 -17.10
C TYR A 486 -14.42 4.21 -16.54
N ILE A 487 -14.34 3.04 -17.16
CA ILE A 487 -13.48 1.95 -16.73
C ILE A 487 -12.45 1.70 -17.82
N GLN A 488 -11.19 2.06 -17.58
CA GLN A 488 -10.09 1.97 -18.54
C GLN A 488 -9.28 0.71 -18.30
N ASN A 489 -9.00 -0.06 -19.35
CA ASN A 489 -7.99 -1.11 -19.28
C ASN A 489 -6.58 -0.50 -19.28
N VAL A 490 -5.76 -0.84 -18.28
CA VAL A 490 -4.43 -0.24 -18.09
C VAL A 490 -3.49 -0.61 -19.22
N GLY A 491 -3.50 -1.87 -19.65
CA GLY A 491 -2.60 -2.37 -20.70
C GLY A 491 -2.89 -1.83 -22.09
N THR A 492 -4.16 -1.58 -22.43
CA THR A 492 -4.55 -1.11 -23.77
C THR A 492 -4.84 0.40 -23.82
N GLY A 493 -5.09 1.02 -22.66
CA GLY A 493 -5.52 2.40 -22.54
C GLY A 493 -6.95 2.67 -23.05
N ARG A 494 -7.72 1.61 -23.38
CA ARG A 494 -9.10 1.69 -23.87
C ARG A 494 -10.11 1.45 -22.76
N TYR A 495 -11.36 1.78 -23.05
CA TYR A 495 -12.44 1.78 -22.07
C TYR A 495 -13.46 0.70 -22.36
N ILE A 496 -14.09 0.18 -21.33
CA ILE A 496 -15.24 -0.75 -21.46
C ILE A 496 -16.37 -0.03 -22.16
N ASP A 497 -16.90 -0.64 -23.22
CA ASP A 497 -17.94 -0.09 -24.07
C ASP A 497 -18.96 -1.16 -24.49
N VAL A 498 -20.18 -0.75 -24.80
CA VAL A 498 -21.22 -1.64 -25.37
C VAL A 498 -21.05 -1.66 -26.88
N GLU A 499 -20.92 -2.85 -27.48
CA GLU A 499 -20.79 -3.04 -28.93
C GLU A 499 -21.91 -2.32 -29.68
N GLY A 500 -21.54 -1.39 -30.54
CA GLY A 500 -22.39 -0.52 -31.33
C GLY A 500 -23.61 -0.07 -30.53
N PRO A 501 -24.02 1.14 -30.37
CA PRO A 501 -24.96 1.59 -29.33
C PRO A 501 -26.21 0.68 -29.18
N SER A 502 -25.96 -0.55 -28.67
CA SER A 502 -26.98 -1.62 -28.58
C SER A 502 -27.66 -1.62 -27.21
N THR A 503 -28.97 -1.70 -27.20
CA THR A 503 -29.80 -1.95 -26.01
C THR A 503 -30.33 -3.39 -25.96
N ALA A 504 -29.85 -4.27 -26.85
CA ALA A 504 -30.31 -5.66 -26.92
C ALA A 504 -29.81 -6.48 -25.74
N GLU A 505 -30.61 -7.46 -25.31
CA GLU A 505 -30.16 -8.49 -24.37
C GLU A 505 -29.07 -9.35 -25.01
N GLY A 506 -28.01 -9.63 -24.28
CA GLY A 506 -26.87 -10.41 -24.76
C GLY A 506 -25.93 -9.67 -25.71
N ALA A 507 -26.05 -8.33 -25.87
CA ALA A 507 -25.08 -7.58 -26.66
C ALA A 507 -23.69 -7.66 -25.99
N ILE A 508 -22.67 -7.76 -26.83
CA ILE A 508 -21.28 -7.94 -26.44
C ILE A 508 -20.74 -6.67 -25.73
N ILE A 509 -19.87 -6.87 -24.80
CA ILE A 509 -19.07 -5.83 -24.18
C ILE A 509 -17.67 -5.89 -24.78
N GLN A 510 -17.18 -4.76 -25.23
CA GLN A 510 -15.92 -4.59 -25.95
C GLN A 510 -15.05 -3.53 -25.29
N GLN A 511 -13.82 -3.36 -25.77
CA GLN A 511 -13.03 -2.16 -25.49
C GLN A 511 -13.13 -1.15 -26.64
N TRP A 512 -13.09 0.16 -26.30
CA TRP A 512 -13.12 1.25 -27.29
C TRP A 512 -12.35 2.47 -26.80
N ASP A 513 -11.93 3.35 -27.70
CA ASP A 513 -11.34 4.64 -27.35
C ASP A 513 -12.33 5.49 -26.55
N LEU A 514 -11.83 6.32 -25.62
CA LEU A 514 -12.66 7.21 -24.81
C LEU A 514 -13.52 8.13 -25.66
N HIS A 515 -14.82 8.15 -25.38
CA HIS A 515 -15.76 9.06 -26.00
C HIS A 515 -16.84 9.52 -25.01
N ALA A 516 -17.52 10.63 -25.34
CA ALA A 516 -18.53 11.22 -24.46
C ALA A 516 -19.88 10.47 -24.42
N GLY A 517 -20.03 9.38 -25.16
CA GLY A 517 -21.27 8.61 -25.23
C GLY A 517 -21.54 7.80 -23.96
N ASN A 518 -22.82 7.61 -23.64
CA ASN A 518 -23.25 6.88 -22.46
C ASN A 518 -22.96 5.36 -22.54
N GLN A 519 -22.62 4.80 -23.71
CA GLN A 519 -22.26 3.39 -23.87
C GLN A 519 -20.96 3.02 -23.17
N ALA A 520 -20.04 4.00 -22.97
CA ALA A 520 -18.79 3.81 -22.22
C ALA A 520 -18.91 4.18 -20.73
N ARG A 521 -20.10 4.55 -20.25
CA ARG A 521 -20.34 4.99 -18.87
C ARG A 521 -21.06 3.93 -18.08
N TRP A 522 -20.55 3.62 -16.91
CA TRP A 522 -20.98 2.50 -16.09
C TRP A 522 -21.38 2.95 -14.69
N VAL A 523 -22.58 2.60 -14.27
CA VAL A 523 -23.05 2.79 -12.90
C VAL A 523 -22.59 1.58 -12.09
N ILE A 524 -21.72 1.83 -11.13
CA ILE A 524 -21.24 0.86 -10.17
C ILE A 524 -22.11 0.97 -8.92
N ALA A 525 -22.57 -0.16 -8.40
CA ALA A 525 -23.32 -0.20 -7.16
C ALA A 525 -22.98 -1.46 -6.34
N ARG A 526 -22.63 -1.25 -5.08
CA ARG A 526 -22.36 -2.33 -4.13
C ARG A 526 -23.68 -2.99 -3.75
N GLN A 527 -23.65 -4.31 -3.64
CA GLN A 527 -24.79 -5.13 -3.28
C GLN A 527 -24.66 -5.61 -1.83
N THR A 528 -25.78 -6.08 -1.26
CA THR A 528 -25.82 -6.57 0.14
C THR A 528 -25.00 -7.84 0.37
N ASP A 529 -24.58 -8.52 -0.68
CA ASP A 529 -23.71 -9.69 -0.64
C ASP A 529 -22.21 -9.36 -0.76
N GLY A 530 -21.86 -8.07 -0.64
CA GLY A 530 -20.47 -7.59 -0.73
C GLY A 530 -19.93 -7.40 -2.15
N TYR A 531 -20.59 -7.98 -3.14
CA TYR A 531 -20.21 -7.82 -4.54
C TYR A 531 -20.82 -6.57 -5.17
N TYR A 532 -20.38 -6.26 -6.38
CA TYR A 532 -20.82 -5.11 -7.14
C TYR A 532 -21.61 -5.51 -8.39
N THR A 533 -22.45 -4.60 -8.84
CA THR A 533 -23.02 -4.63 -10.18
C THR A 533 -22.41 -3.52 -11.02
N ILE A 534 -22.15 -3.81 -12.31
CA ILE A 534 -21.68 -2.84 -13.29
C ILE A 534 -22.80 -2.69 -14.32
N LYS A 535 -23.42 -1.51 -14.40
CA LYS A 535 -24.62 -1.26 -15.18
C LYS A 535 -24.39 -0.16 -16.21
N SER A 536 -24.67 -0.43 -17.47
CA SER A 536 -24.55 0.57 -18.54
C SER A 536 -25.51 1.74 -18.33
N LEU A 537 -24.99 2.96 -18.37
CA LEU A 537 -25.79 4.18 -18.34
C LEU A 537 -26.63 4.33 -19.63
N TYR A 538 -26.20 3.73 -20.75
CA TYR A 538 -26.87 3.77 -22.02
C TYR A 538 -28.04 2.80 -22.10
N SER A 539 -27.79 1.51 -21.90
CA SER A 539 -28.77 0.44 -22.09
C SER A 539 -29.59 0.12 -20.85
N ASN A 540 -29.16 0.61 -19.67
CA ASN A 540 -29.74 0.26 -18.37
C ASN A 540 -29.62 -1.24 -18.04
N LYS A 541 -28.66 -1.97 -18.65
CA LYS A 541 -28.39 -3.39 -18.46
C LYS A 541 -27.07 -3.61 -17.71
N TYR A 542 -26.96 -4.76 -17.04
CA TYR A 542 -25.80 -5.17 -16.27
C TYR A 542 -24.83 -5.97 -17.12
N ILE A 543 -23.53 -5.75 -16.98
CA ILE A 543 -22.54 -6.64 -17.59
C ILE A 543 -22.40 -7.92 -16.78
N GLY A 544 -22.12 -9.00 -17.48
CA GLY A 544 -21.93 -10.31 -16.85
C GLY A 544 -21.27 -11.30 -17.78
N VAL A 545 -20.76 -12.37 -17.16
CA VAL A 545 -20.17 -13.50 -17.87
C VAL A 545 -21.28 -14.33 -18.50
N GLU A 546 -21.11 -14.66 -19.78
CA GLU A 546 -22.05 -15.49 -20.54
C GLU A 546 -22.35 -16.81 -19.81
N ASP A 547 -23.64 -17.08 -19.60
CA ASP A 547 -24.17 -18.28 -18.92
C ASP A 547 -23.58 -18.52 -17.52
N SER A 548 -23.04 -17.48 -16.88
CA SER A 548 -22.29 -17.61 -15.62
C SER A 548 -21.16 -18.65 -15.70
N SER A 549 -20.48 -18.69 -16.84
CA SER A 549 -19.41 -19.65 -17.13
C SER A 549 -18.25 -19.52 -16.14
N ILE A 550 -17.63 -20.65 -15.79
CA ILE A 550 -16.42 -20.73 -14.98
C ILE A 550 -15.15 -20.94 -15.82
N TYR A 551 -15.27 -20.91 -17.15
CA TYR A 551 -14.17 -21.24 -18.07
C TYR A 551 -13.54 -19.99 -18.69
N ASN A 552 -12.28 -20.10 -19.09
CA ASN A 552 -11.60 -19.07 -19.88
C ASN A 552 -12.26 -18.83 -21.22
N ASN A 553 -12.13 -17.60 -21.73
CA ASN A 553 -12.73 -17.11 -22.98
C ASN A 553 -14.27 -17.07 -22.98
N ALA A 554 -14.91 -17.11 -21.82
CA ALA A 554 -16.34 -16.81 -21.75
C ALA A 554 -16.55 -15.32 -22.08
N ALA A 555 -17.49 -15.05 -22.98
CA ALA A 555 -17.79 -13.69 -23.43
C ALA A 555 -18.42 -12.85 -22.31
N ILE A 556 -18.11 -11.57 -22.32
CA ILE A 556 -18.79 -10.60 -21.46
C ILE A 556 -19.93 -9.94 -22.24
N LYS A 557 -21.13 -10.01 -21.67
CA LYS A 557 -22.37 -9.54 -22.31
C LYS A 557 -23.20 -8.69 -21.36
N GLN A 558 -24.19 -7.98 -21.89
CA GLN A 558 -25.16 -7.24 -21.08
C GLN A 558 -26.46 -7.99 -20.86
N TYR A 559 -27.02 -7.86 -19.64
CA TYR A 559 -28.24 -8.56 -19.19
C TYR A 559 -29.22 -7.62 -18.48
N ALA A 560 -30.50 -7.84 -18.68
CA ALA A 560 -31.54 -7.04 -18.03
C ALA A 560 -31.65 -7.30 -16.52
N SER A 561 -31.28 -8.49 -16.08
CA SER A 561 -31.33 -8.91 -14.67
C SER A 561 -29.93 -9.03 -14.05
N ASN A 562 -29.83 -8.61 -12.80
CA ASN A 562 -28.63 -8.79 -11.97
C ASN A 562 -28.74 -9.96 -10.98
N ALA A 563 -29.71 -10.85 -11.16
CA ALA A 563 -29.95 -11.96 -10.23
C ALA A 563 -28.93 -13.11 -10.38
N SER A 564 -28.24 -13.18 -11.53
CA SER A 564 -27.27 -14.22 -11.82
C SER A 564 -25.92 -13.93 -11.11
N VAL A 565 -25.24 -14.97 -10.65
CA VAL A 565 -23.88 -14.86 -10.12
C VAL A 565 -22.89 -14.31 -11.16
N GLY A 566 -23.13 -14.56 -12.46
CA GLY A 566 -22.31 -14.02 -13.55
C GLY A 566 -22.39 -12.50 -13.69
N THR A 567 -23.40 -11.82 -13.11
CA THR A 567 -23.55 -10.36 -13.12
C THR A 567 -23.09 -9.72 -11.82
N ARG A 568 -22.41 -10.46 -10.96
CA ARG A 568 -21.78 -10.03 -9.70
C ARG A 568 -20.29 -9.99 -9.86
N TRP A 569 -19.68 -8.89 -9.43
CA TRP A 569 -18.27 -8.61 -9.59
C TRP A 569 -17.62 -8.28 -8.25
N GLY A 570 -16.47 -8.89 -7.97
CA GLY A 570 -15.58 -8.51 -6.90
C GLY A 570 -14.51 -7.57 -7.45
N PHE A 571 -14.08 -6.62 -6.63
CA PHE A 571 -12.96 -5.74 -6.95
C PHE A 571 -11.85 -5.98 -5.95
N SER A 572 -10.65 -6.20 -6.44
CA SER A 572 -9.41 -6.25 -5.67
C SER A 572 -8.39 -5.33 -6.30
N VAL A 573 -7.31 -5.03 -5.60
CA VAL A 573 -6.27 -4.13 -6.10
C VAL A 573 -5.05 -4.97 -6.44
N SER A 574 -4.48 -4.75 -7.64
CA SER A 574 -3.22 -5.35 -8.04
C SER A 574 -2.03 -4.69 -7.33
N ALA A 575 -0.87 -5.31 -7.42
CA ALA A 575 0.40 -4.75 -6.94
C ALA A 575 0.74 -3.35 -7.52
N THR A 576 0.24 -3.05 -8.71
CA THR A 576 0.43 -1.74 -9.35
C THR A 576 -0.55 -0.67 -8.85
N GLY A 577 -1.50 -1.03 -7.96
CA GLY A 577 -2.53 -0.15 -7.44
C GLY A 577 -3.76 -0.02 -8.33
N ASN A 578 -3.82 -0.75 -9.44
CA ASN A 578 -4.99 -0.81 -10.32
C ASN A 578 -5.98 -1.89 -9.84
N TYR A 579 -7.18 -1.89 -10.39
CA TYR A 579 -8.21 -2.84 -9.99
C TYR A 579 -8.22 -4.10 -10.84
N ILE A 580 -8.44 -5.22 -10.16
CA ILE A 580 -8.79 -6.51 -10.76
C ILE A 580 -10.30 -6.71 -10.59
N ILE A 581 -10.98 -7.07 -11.66
CA ILE A 581 -12.43 -7.29 -11.69
C ILE A 581 -12.71 -8.79 -11.78
N THR A 582 -13.11 -9.40 -10.68
CA THR A 582 -13.36 -10.86 -10.59
C THR A 582 -14.84 -11.19 -10.71
N SER A 583 -15.17 -12.30 -11.36
CA SER A 583 -16.56 -12.77 -11.44
C SER A 583 -16.94 -13.64 -10.24
N LYS A 584 -18.06 -13.35 -9.59
CA LYS A 584 -18.62 -14.23 -8.54
C LYS A 584 -18.95 -15.63 -9.06
N ALA A 585 -19.15 -15.81 -10.36
CA ALA A 585 -19.53 -17.09 -10.94
C ALA A 585 -18.49 -18.20 -10.73
N THR A 586 -17.21 -17.83 -10.62
CA THR A 586 -16.11 -18.79 -10.51
C THR A 586 -15.95 -19.37 -9.12
N GLY A 587 -16.44 -18.70 -8.08
CA GLY A 587 -16.23 -19.10 -6.68
C GLY A 587 -14.75 -19.07 -6.21
N THR A 588 -13.84 -18.75 -7.13
CA THR A 588 -12.40 -18.55 -6.91
C THR A 588 -12.03 -17.22 -7.57
N TYR A 589 -11.07 -16.50 -6.99
CA TYR A 589 -10.65 -15.18 -7.49
C TYR A 589 -9.58 -15.27 -8.59
N ASP A 590 -9.51 -16.38 -9.30
CA ASP A 590 -8.54 -16.65 -10.37
C ASP A 590 -9.06 -16.29 -11.78
N ARG A 591 -10.33 -15.94 -11.92
CA ARG A 591 -10.94 -15.56 -13.20
C ARG A 591 -11.39 -14.10 -13.15
N VAL A 592 -10.84 -13.33 -14.08
CA VAL A 592 -10.98 -11.88 -14.10
C VAL A 592 -11.54 -11.39 -15.43
N LEU A 593 -12.08 -10.17 -15.43
CA LEU A 593 -12.40 -9.46 -16.66
C LEU A 593 -11.09 -9.09 -17.37
N SER A 594 -10.95 -9.49 -18.61
CA SER A 594 -9.71 -9.39 -19.37
C SER A 594 -9.92 -8.93 -20.81
N VAL A 595 -8.88 -8.31 -21.36
CA VAL A 595 -8.76 -8.08 -22.81
C VAL A 595 -7.90 -9.19 -23.41
N PRO A 596 -8.34 -9.90 -24.45
CA PRO A 596 -7.54 -10.93 -25.11
C PRO A 596 -6.14 -10.44 -25.51
N LEU A 597 -5.11 -11.26 -25.28
CA LEU A 597 -3.70 -10.91 -25.41
C LEU A 597 -3.27 -10.46 -26.83
N ASP A 598 -3.98 -10.88 -27.87
CA ASP A 598 -3.62 -10.69 -29.25
C ASP A 598 -4.25 -9.44 -29.90
N SER A 599 -5.02 -8.67 -29.15
CA SER A 599 -5.72 -7.51 -29.69
C SER A 599 -5.57 -6.23 -28.86
N ASN A 600 -5.16 -5.16 -29.51
CA ASN A 600 -5.13 -3.81 -28.97
C ASN A 600 -5.96 -2.87 -29.86
N SER A 601 -7.13 -3.32 -30.33
CA SER A 601 -7.96 -2.58 -31.27
C SER A 601 -9.29 -2.18 -30.65
N ASN A 602 -9.88 -1.11 -31.17
CA ASN A 602 -11.29 -0.81 -30.92
C ASN A 602 -12.15 -1.96 -31.41
N GLY A 603 -13.20 -2.31 -30.66
CA GLY A 603 -14.10 -3.41 -31.00
C GLY A 603 -13.57 -4.81 -30.59
N THR A 604 -12.55 -4.88 -29.76
CA THR A 604 -12.13 -6.17 -29.19
C THR A 604 -13.09 -6.56 -28.07
N ASP A 605 -13.68 -7.74 -28.20
CA ASP A 605 -14.61 -8.31 -27.21
C ASP A 605 -13.87 -8.61 -25.90
N LEU A 606 -14.47 -8.23 -24.80
CA LEU A 606 -13.96 -8.59 -23.46
C LEU A 606 -14.33 -10.03 -23.11
N VAL A 607 -13.47 -10.68 -22.38
CA VAL A 607 -13.64 -12.06 -21.94
C VAL A 607 -13.36 -12.22 -20.44
N GLN A 608 -13.81 -13.33 -19.88
CA GLN A 608 -13.31 -13.83 -18.61
C GLN A 608 -12.08 -14.69 -18.88
N TYR A 609 -10.98 -14.47 -18.12
CA TYR A 609 -9.77 -15.25 -18.27
C TYR A 609 -9.08 -15.48 -16.91
N THR A 610 -8.18 -16.48 -16.83
CA THR A 610 -7.33 -16.67 -15.66
C THR A 610 -6.43 -15.46 -15.51
N TYR A 611 -6.37 -14.89 -14.32
CA TYR A 611 -5.47 -13.78 -14.03
C TYR A 611 -4.03 -14.14 -14.39
N SER A 612 -3.34 -13.21 -15.01
CA SER A 612 -1.93 -13.32 -15.37
C SER A 612 -1.22 -12.06 -14.89
N ASP A 613 -0.27 -12.24 -13.99
CA ASP A 613 0.63 -11.19 -13.54
C ASP A 613 1.73 -10.95 -14.60
N ASP A 614 1.30 -10.61 -15.79
CA ASP A 614 2.21 -10.26 -16.88
C ASP A 614 2.28 -8.73 -17.05
N SER A 615 3.42 -8.23 -17.50
CA SER A 615 3.67 -6.81 -17.75
C SER A 615 2.76 -6.15 -18.81
N ASN A 616 1.77 -6.89 -19.34
CA ASN A 616 0.82 -6.37 -20.32
C ASN A 616 -0.39 -5.69 -19.69
N TYR A 617 -0.62 -5.89 -18.39
CA TYR A 617 -1.69 -5.26 -17.59
C TYR A 617 -3.09 -5.34 -18.22
N ARG A 618 -3.40 -6.41 -18.96
CA ARG A 618 -4.69 -6.58 -19.67
C ARG A 618 -5.82 -6.99 -18.77
N ASP A 619 -5.50 -7.44 -17.58
CA ASP A 619 -6.39 -7.85 -16.51
C ASP A 619 -6.61 -6.72 -15.49
N GLU A 620 -5.92 -5.60 -15.68
CA GLU A 620 -5.95 -4.45 -14.78
C GLU A 620 -6.79 -3.30 -15.32
N TRP A 621 -7.53 -2.65 -14.42
CA TRP A 621 -8.52 -1.64 -14.74
C TRP A 621 -8.38 -0.42 -13.85
N ASP A 622 -8.52 0.77 -14.45
CA ASP A 622 -8.61 2.04 -13.76
C ASP A 622 -10.05 2.57 -13.79
N PHE A 623 -10.58 2.95 -12.61
CA PHE A 623 -11.94 3.44 -12.45
C PHE A 623 -11.93 4.96 -12.34
N GLN A 624 -12.29 5.64 -13.41
CA GLN A 624 -12.32 7.09 -13.50
C GLN A 624 -13.73 7.60 -13.20
N ARG A 625 -13.96 8.01 -11.95
CA ARG A 625 -15.26 8.46 -11.48
C ARG A 625 -15.66 9.76 -12.15
N ILE A 626 -16.87 9.80 -12.71
CA ILE A 626 -17.53 11.03 -13.13
C ILE A 626 -18.02 11.74 -11.88
N LEU A 627 -17.52 12.96 -11.63
CA LEU A 627 -17.87 13.70 -10.44
C LEU A 627 -19.36 14.05 -10.41
N PRO A 628 -19.98 14.05 -9.21
CA PRO A 628 -21.43 14.27 -9.09
C PRO A 628 -21.88 15.60 -9.70
N THR A 629 -23.03 15.58 -10.37
CA THR A 629 -23.75 16.75 -10.89
C THR A 629 -25.04 16.94 -10.10
N ASN A 630 -25.56 18.17 -10.08
CA ASN A 630 -26.81 18.51 -9.39
C ASN A 630 -27.94 18.96 -10.35
N GLY A 631 -27.64 19.01 -11.67
CA GLY A 631 -28.56 19.44 -12.73
C GLY A 631 -28.56 20.94 -12.99
N TYR A 632 -27.68 21.71 -12.34
CA TYR A 632 -27.48 23.14 -12.61
C TYR A 632 -26.24 23.42 -13.44
N GLU A 633 -25.51 22.37 -13.82
CA GLU A 633 -24.35 22.48 -14.69
C GLU A 633 -24.76 22.97 -16.07
N LEU A 634 -23.88 23.78 -16.67
CA LEU A 634 -24.13 24.34 -17.99
C LEU A 634 -23.85 23.29 -19.08
N ALA A 635 -24.61 23.34 -20.16
CA ALA A 635 -24.33 22.49 -21.31
C ALA A 635 -22.99 22.89 -21.96
N TYR A 636 -22.27 21.90 -22.46
CA TYR A 636 -21.10 22.14 -23.32
C TYR A 636 -21.53 22.81 -24.61
N SER A 637 -21.17 24.06 -24.78
CA SER A 637 -21.55 24.87 -25.96
C SER A 637 -20.37 25.72 -26.45
N PRO A 638 -19.39 25.16 -27.18
CA PRO A 638 -18.23 25.89 -27.64
C PRO A 638 -18.57 27.01 -28.63
N SER A 639 -19.66 26.86 -29.39
CA SER A 639 -20.16 27.89 -30.33
C SER A 639 -20.55 29.20 -29.63
N SER A 640 -21.06 29.14 -28.39
CA SER A 640 -21.40 30.33 -27.58
C SER A 640 -20.19 31.10 -27.13
N TRP A 641 -19.01 30.49 -27.20
CA TRP A 641 -17.72 31.09 -26.79
C TRP A 641 -16.78 31.31 -27.99
N SER A 642 -17.33 31.38 -29.19
CA SER A 642 -16.58 31.60 -30.42
C SER A 642 -16.59 33.07 -30.87
N GLY A 643 -15.84 33.38 -31.91
CA GLY A 643 -15.78 34.73 -32.50
C GLY A 643 -15.15 35.74 -31.57
N TYR A 644 -15.83 36.85 -31.34
CA TYR A 644 -15.32 37.95 -30.48
C TYR A 644 -15.17 37.53 -29.02
N VAL A 645 -16.11 36.76 -28.49
CA VAL A 645 -16.09 36.22 -27.12
C VAL A 645 -14.84 35.37 -26.88
N GLN A 646 -14.43 34.59 -27.87
CA GLN A 646 -13.23 33.78 -27.76
C GLN A 646 -11.99 34.60 -27.45
N ASN A 647 -11.88 35.79 -28.09
CA ASN A 647 -10.71 36.66 -27.99
C ASN A 647 -10.70 37.52 -26.73
N CYS A 648 -11.85 37.76 -26.12
CA CYS A 648 -12.03 38.66 -24.97
C CYS A 648 -12.11 37.94 -23.63
N CYS A 649 -12.51 36.68 -23.62
CA CYS A 649 -12.69 35.90 -22.40
C CYS A 649 -11.54 34.90 -22.19
N ASN A 650 -11.14 34.73 -20.95
CA ASN A 650 -10.13 33.74 -20.54
C ASN A 650 -10.78 32.52 -19.83
N CYS A 651 -9.97 31.69 -19.23
CA CYS A 651 -10.40 30.52 -18.47
C CYS A 651 -11.27 30.88 -17.26
N TYR A 652 -10.95 31.96 -16.54
CA TYR A 652 -11.72 32.45 -15.41
C TYR A 652 -13.13 32.89 -15.82
N ALA A 653 -13.22 33.76 -16.86
CA ALA A 653 -14.49 34.15 -17.41
C ALA A 653 -15.35 32.96 -17.89
N TYR A 654 -14.71 31.98 -18.50
CA TYR A 654 -15.37 30.74 -18.95
C TYR A 654 -15.91 29.94 -17.78
N ALA A 655 -15.08 29.71 -16.77
CA ALA A 655 -15.45 28.92 -15.59
C ALA A 655 -16.64 29.52 -14.84
N LEU A 656 -16.71 30.86 -14.71
CA LEU A 656 -17.80 31.55 -14.03
C LEU A 656 -19.00 31.86 -14.95
N ASN A 657 -18.96 31.44 -16.20
CA ASN A 657 -19.94 31.76 -17.24
C ASN A 657 -20.16 33.28 -17.38
N ASN A 658 -19.09 34.04 -17.35
CA ASN A 658 -19.12 35.49 -17.45
C ASN A 658 -18.55 35.94 -18.80
N GLN A 659 -19.43 36.30 -19.75
CA GLN A 659 -19.07 36.88 -21.05
C GLN A 659 -18.95 38.39 -21.04
N VAL A 660 -19.01 39.03 -19.87
CA VAL A 660 -18.92 40.48 -19.76
C VAL A 660 -17.49 40.91 -20.03
N TYR A 661 -17.36 41.85 -20.95
CA TYR A 661 -16.09 42.41 -21.35
C TYR A 661 -15.55 43.33 -20.26
N PRO A 662 -14.28 43.18 -19.87
CA PRO A 662 -13.69 44.12 -18.92
C PRO A 662 -13.71 45.52 -19.49
N ASN A 663 -14.19 46.46 -18.69
CA ASN A 663 -14.19 47.87 -19.04
C ASN A 663 -12.78 48.43 -18.90
N THR A 664 -11.93 48.18 -19.91
CA THR A 664 -10.59 48.75 -19.93
C THR A 664 -10.27 49.24 -21.34
N ASN A 665 -9.63 50.40 -21.41
CA ASN A 665 -9.05 50.92 -22.65
C ASN A 665 -7.93 50.10 -23.21
N LEU A 666 -7.72 48.87 -22.68
CA LEU A 666 -6.65 47.97 -23.01
C LEU A 666 -7.25 46.63 -23.47
N LEU A 667 -7.26 46.38 -24.74
CA LEU A 667 -7.69 45.15 -25.40
C LEU A 667 -7.00 43.88 -24.97
N TRP A 668 -5.96 43.98 -24.19
CA TRP A 668 -5.18 42.92 -23.61
C TRP A 668 -5.68 42.46 -22.25
N PHE A 669 -6.68 43.13 -21.69
CA PHE A 669 -7.08 42.91 -20.33
C PHE A 669 -8.22 41.90 -20.29
N LYS A 670 -7.87 40.67 -20.13
CA LYS A 670 -8.81 39.59 -19.78
C LYS A 670 -9.24 39.79 -18.34
N GLN A 671 -10.46 39.37 -18.01
CA GLN A 671 -10.96 39.39 -16.65
C GLN A 671 -10.04 38.60 -15.72
N GLN A 672 -9.59 39.23 -14.64
CA GLN A 672 -8.72 38.61 -13.63
C GLN A 672 -9.47 38.55 -12.30
N MET A 673 -9.07 37.62 -11.42
CA MET A 673 -9.62 37.51 -10.08
C MET A 673 -9.31 38.80 -9.29
N GLY A 674 -10.30 39.30 -8.52
CA GLY A 674 -10.21 40.55 -7.80
C GLY A 674 -10.42 41.82 -8.65
N TYR A 675 -10.61 41.66 -9.95
CA TYR A 675 -10.73 42.77 -10.89
C TYR A 675 -12.01 43.60 -10.66
N TYR A 676 -13.12 42.96 -10.37
CA TYR A 676 -14.41 43.64 -10.15
C TYR A 676 -14.34 44.59 -8.96
N LYS A 677 -13.63 44.21 -7.88
CA LYS A 677 -13.36 45.05 -6.70
C LYS A 677 -12.29 46.14 -6.97
N GLY A 678 -11.68 46.15 -8.16
CA GLY A 678 -10.64 47.12 -8.52
C GLY A 678 -9.25 46.78 -7.97
N ALA A 679 -9.06 45.57 -7.50
CA ALA A 679 -7.76 45.06 -7.10
C ALA A 679 -7.00 44.49 -8.30
N ASN A 680 -5.76 44.94 -8.52
CA ASN A 680 -4.85 44.30 -9.46
C ASN A 680 -4.25 43.06 -8.83
N TYR A 681 -4.65 41.87 -9.30
CA TYR A 681 -4.01 40.63 -8.87
C TYR A 681 -2.56 40.58 -9.37
N GLN A 682 -1.63 40.37 -8.44
CA GLN A 682 -0.23 40.19 -8.80
C GLN A 682 0.11 38.70 -8.92
N TYR A 683 0.50 38.27 -10.09
CA TYR A 683 0.85 36.87 -10.41
C TYR A 683 1.93 36.26 -9.54
N SER A 684 2.73 37.06 -8.82
CA SER A 684 3.79 36.56 -7.92
C SER A 684 3.29 35.88 -6.64
N ALA A 685 1.97 35.78 -6.44
CA ALA A 685 1.36 35.25 -5.21
C ALA A 685 0.14 34.35 -5.52
N LEU A 686 0.29 33.43 -6.49
CA LEU A 686 -0.76 32.49 -6.89
C LEU A 686 -0.95 31.36 -5.87
N THR A 687 -1.32 31.72 -4.65
CA THR A 687 -1.73 30.79 -3.62
C THR A 687 -3.24 30.63 -3.62
N GLU A 688 -3.71 29.47 -3.19
CA GLU A 688 -5.15 29.18 -3.07
C GLU A 688 -5.88 30.24 -2.25
N THR A 689 -5.32 30.63 -1.10
CA THR A 689 -5.91 31.66 -0.21
C THR A 689 -6.05 33.00 -0.92
N ASN A 690 -5.04 33.43 -1.67
CA ASN A 690 -5.07 34.72 -2.37
C ASN A 690 -6.10 34.70 -3.51
N ILE A 691 -6.14 33.64 -4.31
CA ILE A 691 -7.10 33.50 -5.41
C ILE A 691 -8.52 33.40 -4.86
N TYR A 692 -8.74 32.53 -3.87
CA TYR A 692 -10.05 32.40 -3.23
C TYR A 692 -10.59 33.73 -2.69
N THR A 693 -9.74 34.46 -1.96
CA THR A 693 -10.09 35.76 -1.41
C THR A 693 -10.44 36.78 -2.51
N ALA A 694 -9.66 36.77 -3.60
CA ALA A 694 -9.90 37.69 -4.72
C ALA A 694 -11.26 37.40 -5.40
N VAL A 695 -11.58 36.17 -5.64
CA VAL A 695 -12.86 35.73 -6.26
C VAL A 695 -14.04 36.04 -5.32
N VAL A 696 -13.92 35.70 -4.02
CA VAL A 696 -14.97 36.03 -3.02
C VAL A 696 -15.24 37.55 -2.94
N ASN A 697 -14.19 38.35 -3.02
CA ASN A 697 -14.34 39.84 -3.02
C ASN A 697 -15.07 40.32 -4.29
N ASP A 698 -14.80 39.70 -5.45
CA ASP A 698 -15.52 40.02 -6.69
C ASP A 698 -17.01 39.67 -6.57
N TYR A 699 -17.35 38.48 -6.04
CA TYR A 699 -18.74 38.07 -5.80
C TYR A 699 -19.44 38.97 -4.79
N SER A 700 -18.73 39.34 -3.71
CA SER A 700 -19.29 40.24 -2.68
C SER A 700 -19.59 41.63 -3.23
N ALA A 701 -18.67 42.21 -4.01
CA ALA A 701 -18.86 43.51 -4.64
C ALA A 701 -19.98 43.46 -5.69
N TYR A 702 -20.06 42.42 -6.49
CA TYR A 702 -21.15 42.24 -7.44
C TYR A 702 -22.50 42.13 -6.74
N ASN A 703 -22.58 41.34 -5.66
CA ASN A 703 -23.79 41.19 -4.87
C ASN A 703 -24.25 42.52 -4.26
N GLU A 704 -23.32 43.35 -3.78
CA GLU A 704 -23.58 44.67 -3.24
C GLU A 704 -24.13 45.63 -4.32
N ASP A 705 -23.48 45.62 -5.51
CA ASP A 705 -23.84 46.52 -6.59
C ASP A 705 -25.19 46.17 -7.25
N PHE A 706 -25.60 44.88 -7.24
CA PHE A 706 -26.79 44.42 -7.97
C PHE A 706 -27.85 43.77 -7.11
N ASP A 707 -27.72 43.88 -5.77
CA ASP A 707 -28.66 43.27 -4.81
C ASP A 707 -28.92 41.80 -5.12
N THR A 708 -27.85 41.04 -5.40
CA THR A 708 -27.87 39.59 -5.70
C THR A 708 -27.28 38.76 -4.56
N SER A 709 -27.41 37.45 -4.65
CA SER A 709 -26.89 36.50 -3.67
C SER A 709 -26.06 35.39 -4.34
N LEU A 710 -25.23 35.74 -5.32
CA LEU A 710 -24.35 34.85 -5.98
C LEU A 710 -23.29 34.33 -5.00
N THR A 711 -22.90 33.05 -5.13
CA THR A 711 -21.98 32.39 -4.20
C THR A 711 -20.79 31.82 -4.92
N PHE A 712 -19.64 31.90 -4.24
CA PHE A 712 -18.43 31.19 -4.57
C PHE A 712 -17.92 30.55 -3.28
N GLN A 713 -17.85 29.19 -3.24
CA GLN A 713 -17.43 28.50 -2.03
C GLN A 713 -16.61 27.26 -2.37
N ARG A 714 -15.67 26.92 -1.49
CA ARG A 714 -14.89 25.69 -1.61
C ARG A 714 -15.82 24.48 -1.44
N ILE A 715 -15.55 23.41 -2.20
CA ILE A 715 -16.30 22.15 -2.14
C ILE A 715 -15.34 20.98 -2.32
N GLY A 716 -15.68 19.84 -1.73
CA GLY A 716 -14.93 18.61 -1.92
C GLY A 716 -15.07 18.04 -3.34
N ARG A 717 -14.09 17.24 -3.74
CA ARG A 717 -14.06 16.60 -5.05
C ARG A 717 -15.36 15.86 -5.36
N TYR A 718 -15.82 15.04 -4.41
CA TYR A 718 -17.00 14.18 -4.57
C TYR A 718 -18.29 14.75 -3.99
N ASP A 719 -18.27 15.97 -3.46
CA ASP A 719 -19.47 16.61 -2.95
C ASP A 719 -20.40 17.02 -4.09
N VAL A 720 -21.69 16.97 -3.83
CA VAL A 720 -22.71 17.52 -4.74
C VAL A 720 -22.77 19.03 -4.52
N CYS A 721 -22.73 19.83 -5.58
CA CYS A 721 -22.87 21.27 -5.47
C CYS A 721 -24.23 21.67 -4.88
N PRO A 722 -24.30 22.77 -4.10
CA PRO A 722 -25.58 23.35 -3.71
C PRO A 722 -26.47 23.70 -4.91
N ALA A 723 -27.77 23.70 -4.70
CA ALA A 723 -28.73 24.07 -5.75
C ALA A 723 -28.42 25.48 -6.30
N GLY A 724 -28.50 25.62 -7.62
CA GLY A 724 -28.19 26.90 -8.30
C GLY A 724 -26.70 27.13 -8.57
N THR A 725 -25.82 26.17 -8.20
CA THR A 725 -24.39 26.26 -8.45
C THR A 725 -23.89 25.06 -9.24
N TYR A 726 -22.75 25.18 -9.87
CA TYR A 726 -22.03 24.08 -10.53
C TYR A 726 -20.55 24.07 -10.14
N LYS A 727 -19.85 22.98 -10.43
CA LYS A 727 -18.47 22.77 -10.00
C LYS A 727 -17.47 23.34 -10.99
N VAL A 728 -16.46 24.05 -10.46
CA VAL A 728 -15.28 24.48 -11.19
C VAL A 728 -14.01 24.01 -10.47
N ALA A 729 -12.90 23.92 -11.20
CA ALA A 729 -11.62 23.53 -10.63
C ALA A 729 -10.53 24.53 -10.99
N LEU A 730 -9.60 24.75 -10.04
CA LEU A 730 -8.48 25.68 -10.16
C LEU A 730 -7.16 24.96 -10.09
N VAL A 731 -6.27 25.30 -11.03
CA VAL A 731 -4.89 24.84 -11.08
C VAL A 731 -3.95 25.99 -11.31
N VAL A 732 -2.69 25.86 -10.88
CA VAL A 732 -1.65 26.88 -11.06
C VAL A 732 -0.33 26.29 -11.53
N SER A 733 0.47 27.17 -12.13
CA SER A 733 1.89 26.99 -12.41
C SER A 733 2.68 28.18 -11.88
N GLU A 734 3.99 28.22 -12.07
CA GLU A 734 4.81 29.36 -11.73
C GLU A 734 4.39 30.59 -12.57
N GLY A 735 3.58 31.48 -11.98
CA GLY A 735 3.16 32.75 -12.59
C GLY A 735 1.91 32.70 -13.46
N ASP A 736 1.20 31.60 -13.58
CA ASP A 736 -0.07 31.50 -14.30
C ASP A 736 -1.06 30.57 -13.60
N TYR A 737 -2.34 30.72 -13.90
CA TYR A 737 -3.44 29.92 -13.38
C TYR A 737 -4.35 29.45 -14.50
N HIS A 738 -5.12 28.36 -14.22
CA HIS A 738 -6.11 27.88 -15.16
C HIS A 738 -7.35 27.35 -14.44
N TRP A 739 -8.51 27.55 -15.08
CA TRP A 739 -9.81 27.13 -14.57
C TRP A 739 -10.48 26.15 -15.52
N TYR A 740 -11.13 25.15 -14.92
CA TYR A 740 -11.98 24.18 -15.57
C TYR A 740 -13.43 24.32 -15.09
N ARG A 741 -14.39 23.91 -15.93
CA ARG A 741 -15.81 23.91 -15.60
C ARG A 741 -16.39 22.52 -15.85
N GLN A 742 -17.19 22.01 -14.90
CA GLN A 742 -17.97 20.80 -15.11
C GLN A 742 -19.21 21.14 -15.95
N ASP A 743 -19.46 20.32 -16.98
CA ASP A 743 -20.60 20.48 -17.88
C ASP A 743 -21.76 19.54 -17.50
N ALA A 744 -22.96 19.80 -18.05
CA ALA A 744 -24.19 19.07 -17.69
C ALA A 744 -24.17 17.56 -17.93
N ASP A 745 -23.27 17.07 -18.76
CA ASP A 745 -23.07 15.65 -18.98
C ASP A 745 -22.00 15.04 -18.05
N GLY A 746 -21.51 15.79 -17.07
CA GLY A 746 -20.54 15.39 -16.06
C GLY A 746 -19.09 15.46 -16.49
N LEU A 747 -18.79 15.65 -17.78
CA LEU A 747 -17.44 15.88 -18.26
C LEU A 747 -17.01 17.32 -18.00
N TRP A 748 -15.72 17.59 -18.20
CA TRP A 748 -15.16 18.90 -17.96
C TRP A 748 -14.70 19.57 -19.25
N SER A 749 -14.76 20.88 -19.25
CA SER A 749 -14.32 21.73 -20.33
C SER A 749 -13.54 22.91 -19.80
N HIS A 750 -12.72 23.51 -20.68
CA HIS A 750 -11.93 24.67 -20.35
C HIS A 750 -11.71 25.56 -21.56
N LYS A 751 -11.18 26.76 -21.30
CA LYS A 751 -10.80 27.71 -22.35
C LYS A 751 -9.39 28.23 -22.08
N ARG A 752 -8.42 27.78 -22.85
CA ARG A 752 -7.02 28.20 -22.73
C ARG A 752 -6.79 29.56 -23.35
N GLY A 753 -6.79 30.62 -22.55
CA GLY A 753 -6.51 31.97 -23.03
C GLY A 753 -7.41 32.36 -24.21
N LEU A 754 -6.83 32.65 -25.38
CA LEU A 754 -7.51 33.00 -26.64
C LEU A 754 -8.00 31.80 -27.44
N ASN A 755 -7.67 30.58 -27.03
CA ASN A 755 -8.06 29.38 -27.75
C ASN A 755 -9.56 29.09 -27.64
N PRO A 756 -10.16 28.32 -28.53
CA PRO A 756 -11.53 27.82 -28.41
C PRO A 756 -11.75 27.10 -27.09
N VAL A 757 -13.01 26.96 -26.72
CA VAL A 757 -13.40 26.06 -25.64
C VAL A 757 -13.24 24.61 -26.08
N GLU A 758 -12.62 23.81 -25.26
CA GLU A 758 -12.36 22.40 -25.52
C GLU A 758 -12.62 21.51 -24.30
N ARG A 759 -12.71 20.19 -24.52
CA ARG A 759 -12.95 19.16 -23.52
C ARG A 759 -11.79 18.21 -23.36
N THR A 760 -10.67 18.51 -24.03
CA THR A 760 -9.51 17.67 -24.05
C THR A 760 -8.39 18.29 -23.24
N ASP A 761 -7.69 17.44 -22.51
CA ASP A 761 -6.48 17.77 -21.76
C ASP A 761 -5.28 17.99 -22.69
N TYR A 762 -4.09 18.18 -22.13
CA TYR A 762 -2.86 18.38 -22.93
C TYR A 762 -2.43 17.15 -23.73
N SER A 763 -2.83 15.95 -23.31
CA SER A 763 -2.60 14.69 -24.05
C SER A 763 -3.65 14.42 -25.13
N GLY A 764 -4.67 15.29 -25.27
CA GLY A 764 -5.77 15.16 -26.21
C GLY A 764 -6.89 14.22 -25.76
N LYS A 765 -6.90 13.76 -24.53
CA LYS A 765 -7.96 12.93 -23.96
C LYS A 765 -9.09 13.78 -23.38
N LEU A 766 -10.31 13.24 -23.39
CA LEU A 766 -11.45 13.90 -22.72
C LEU A 766 -11.16 14.08 -21.23
N ILE A 767 -11.51 15.23 -20.70
CA ILE A 767 -11.35 15.54 -19.28
C ILE A 767 -12.55 14.97 -18.51
N ILE A 768 -12.32 13.87 -17.80
CA ILE A 768 -13.28 13.25 -16.90
C ILE A 768 -13.24 13.98 -15.55
N ASP A 769 -12.04 14.32 -15.09
CA ASP A 769 -11.78 15.07 -13.88
C ASP A 769 -10.47 15.84 -14.02
N PRO A 770 -10.43 17.16 -13.77
CA PRO A 770 -9.21 17.95 -13.86
C PRO A 770 -8.09 17.53 -12.90
N TYR A 771 -8.43 16.84 -11.80
CA TYR A 771 -7.44 16.35 -10.84
C TYR A 771 -6.53 15.28 -11.46
N ILE A 772 -7.09 14.37 -12.28
CA ILE A 772 -6.37 13.28 -12.93
C ILE A 772 -5.95 13.57 -14.37
N ALA A 773 -6.43 14.67 -14.96
CA ALA A 773 -6.14 15.05 -16.34
C ALA A 773 -4.67 15.48 -16.52
N ASP A 774 -4.16 15.33 -17.74
CA ASP A 774 -2.88 15.94 -18.13
C ASP A 774 -3.07 17.47 -18.23
N ARG A 775 -2.54 18.19 -17.27
CA ARG A 775 -2.67 19.64 -17.15
C ARG A 775 -1.50 20.41 -17.78
N GLY A 776 -0.56 19.71 -18.43
CA GLY A 776 0.64 20.34 -18.96
C GLY A 776 1.44 21.03 -17.85
N ASP A 777 1.73 22.33 -18.02
CA ASP A 777 2.56 23.11 -17.10
C ASP A 777 1.88 23.43 -15.76
N TYR A 778 0.56 23.21 -15.61
CA TYR A 778 -0.17 23.48 -14.36
C TYR A 778 -0.04 22.31 -13.39
N THR A 779 1.09 22.22 -12.72
CA THR A 779 1.46 21.08 -11.87
C THR A 779 0.72 21.05 -10.54
N GLU A 780 0.27 22.20 -10.03
CA GLU A 780 -0.40 22.30 -8.73
C GLU A 780 -1.92 22.38 -8.88
N PHE A 781 -2.65 21.49 -8.22
CA PHE A 781 -4.10 21.48 -8.16
C PHE A 781 -4.56 22.13 -6.84
N LEU A 782 -5.27 23.28 -6.93
CA LEU A 782 -5.63 24.04 -5.74
C LEU A 782 -7.01 23.67 -5.14
N GLY A 783 -7.95 23.18 -5.92
CA GLY A 783 -9.22 22.71 -5.39
C GLY A 783 -10.41 22.82 -6.33
N TYR A 784 -11.55 22.38 -5.77
CA TYR A 784 -12.87 22.50 -6.40
C TYR A 784 -13.70 23.56 -5.68
N TYR A 785 -14.56 24.25 -6.46
CA TYR A 785 -15.43 25.30 -5.95
C TYR A 785 -16.81 25.16 -6.56
N ALA A 786 -17.84 25.42 -5.76
CA ALA A 786 -19.21 25.57 -6.22
C ALA A 786 -19.46 27.05 -6.53
N VAL A 787 -19.91 27.34 -7.74
CA VAL A 787 -20.10 28.69 -8.22
C VAL A 787 -21.51 28.93 -8.73
N THR A 788 -22.14 30.04 -8.32
CA THR A 788 -23.30 30.56 -9.05
C THR A 788 -22.80 31.23 -10.32
N PRO A 789 -23.33 30.89 -11.52
CA PRO A 789 -22.93 31.56 -12.75
C PRO A 789 -23.22 33.06 -12.65
N TRP A 790 -22.29 33.86 -13.14
CA TRP A 790 -22.57 35.28 -13.31
C TRP A 790 -23.60 35.42 -14.44
N SER A 791 -24.73 35.99 -14.12
CA SER A 791 -25.79 36.17 -15.09
C SER A 791 -25.39 37.31 -16.07
N GLU A 792 -25.39 36.97 -17.36
CA GLU A 792 -25.21 37.99 -18.41
C GLU A 792 -26.44 38.86 -18.59
N SER A 793 -27.57 38.44 -18.07
CA SER A 793 -28.83 39.13 -18.14
C SER A 793 -29.72 38.77 -16.94
N PHE A 794 -30.45 39.69 -16.44
CA PHE A 794 -31.48 39.46 -15.46
C PHE A 794 -32.75 40.22 -15.85
N THR A 795 -33.87 39.76 -15.32
CA THR A 795 -35.16 40.41 -15.58
C THR A 795 -35.64 41.09 -14.33
N ALA A 796 -35.78 42.43 -14.37
CA ALA A 796 -36.39 43.21 -13.32
C ALA A 796 -37.58 43.95 -13.87
N ASN A 797 -38.71 43.86 -13.20
CA ASN A 797 -39.98 44.50 -13.60
C ASN A 797 -40.40 44.28 -15.08
N GLY A 798 -40.13 43.05 -15.61
CA GLY A 798 -40.43 42.69 -16.98
C GLY A 798 -39.48 43.24 -18.05
N THR A 799 -38.40 43.95 -17.64
CA THR A 799 -37.35 44.45 -18.54
C THR A 799 -36.09 43.55 -18.38
N VAL A 800 -35.58 43.10 -19.51
CA VAL A 800 -34.30 42.34 -19.54
C VAL A 800 -33.16 43.34 -19.56
N TYR A 801 -32.32 43.27 -18.56
CA TYR A 801 -31.07 44.03 -18.42
C TYR A 801 -29.90 43.11 -18.78
N CYS A 802 -28.93 43.69 -19.48
CA CYS A 802 -27.68 43.01 -19.80
C CYS A 802 -26.52 43.77 -19.17
N TYR A 803 -25.50 42.98 -18.75
CA TYR A 803 -24.29 43.57 -18.17
C TYR A 803 -23.20 43.60 -19.22
N VAL A 804 -22.77 44.76 -19.63
CA VAL A 804 -21.79 44.97 -20.68
C VAL A 804 -20.68 45.90 -20.17
N ASN A 805 -19.44 45.37 -20.15
CA ASN A 805 -18.26 46.12 -19.67
C ASN A 805 -18.40 46.74 -18.29
N GLY A 806 -19.08 46.07 -17.35
CA GLY A 806 -19.31 46.57 -16.01
C GLY A 806 -20.45 47.60 -15.94
N TYR A 807 -21.21 47.80 -16.99
CA TYR A 807 -22.36 48.71 -17.03
C TYR A 807 -23.65 47.94 -17.35
N MET A 808 -24.64 48.18 -16.57
CA MET A 808 -25.97 47.65 -16.78
C MET A 808 -26.71 48.47 -17.87
N MET A 809 -27.28 47.76 -18.84
CA MET A 809 -28.14 48.35 -19.86
C MET A 809 -29.30 47.41 -20.18
N THR A 810 -30.38 47.96 -20.71
CA THR A 810 -31.45 47.09 -21.20
C THR A 810 -31.01 46.33 -22.43
N TYR A 811 -31.62 45.15 -22.66
CA TYR A 811 -31.37 44.37 -23.87
C TYR A 811 -31.62 45.17 -25.15
N ALA A 812 -32.61 46.07 -25.13
CA ALA A 812 -32.92 46.96 -26.26
C ALA A 812 -31.77 48.00 -26.48
N GLU A 813 -31.20 48.57 -25.41
CA GLU A 813 -30.03 49.46 -25.49
C GLU A 813 -28.80 48.75 -26.02
N LEU A 814 -28.55 47.51 -25.55
CA LEU A 814 -27.48 46.66 -26.08
C LEU A 814 -27.64 46.38 -27.57
N MET A 815 -28.84 46.00 -28.01
CA MET A 815 -29.09 45.71 -29.43
C MET A 815 -28.95 47.00 -30.26
N ASN A 816 -29.34 48.16 -29.76
CA ASN A 816 -29.13 49.44 -30.48
C ASN A 816 -27.64 49.82 -30.54
N LEU A 817 -26.88 49.55 -29.48
CA LEU A 817 -25.43 49.76 -29.48
C LEU A 817 -24.73 48.86 -30.48
N LEU A 818 -25.03 47.57 -30.52
CA LEU A 818 -24.52 46.62 -31.48
C LEU A 818 -24.90 46.99 -32.94
N ALA A 819 -26.11 47.42 -33.18
CA ALA A 819 -26.55 47.89 -34.49
C ALA A 819 -25.81 49.19 -34.94
N SER A 820 -25.57 50.09 -34.01
CA SER A 820 -24.77 51.28 -34.29
C SER A 820 -23.32 50.98 -34.64
N MET A 821 -22.75 50.01 -33.95
CA MET A 821 -21.37 49.50 -34.24
C MET A 821 -21.31 48.82 -35.64
N GLN A 822 -22.29 48.04 -36.00
CA GLN A 822 -22.38 47.45 -37.34
C GLN A 822 -22.55 48.51 -38.44
N SER A 823 -23.30 49.56 -38.20
CA SER A 823 -23.47 50.66 -39.17
C SER A 823 -22.20 51.46 -39.38
N VAL A 824 -21.36 51.59 -38.39
CA VAL A 824 -20.04 52.25 -38.49
C VAL A 824 -19.07 51.39 -39.36
N GLN A 825 -19.14 50.07 -39.24
CA GLN A 825 -18.32 49.21 -40.10
C GLN A 825 -18.67 49.23 -41.59
N THR A 826 -19.91 49.51 -41.92
CA THR A 826 -20.36 49.57 -43.35
C THR A 826 -20.14 50.95 -44.03
N SER A 827 -19.83 51.98 -43.29
CA SER A 827 -19.73 53.35 -43.85
C SER A 827 -18.29 53.85 -44.15
N THR A 828 -17.27 53.07 -43.82
CA THR A 828 -15.87 53.44 -44.03
C THR A 828 -15.11 52.37 -44.84
N SER A 829 -14.97 52.67 -46.10
CA SER A 829 -14.25 51.84 -47.08
C SER A 829 -12.73 52.02 -47.03
N SER A 830 -12.09 52.14 -45.88
CA SER A 830 -10.62 52.06 -45.75
C SER A 830 -10.01 52.18 -44.33
N PHE A 831 -10.76 52.09 -43.26
CA PHE A 831 -10.17 51.94 -41.95
C PHE A 831 -10.67 50.64 -41.32
N ALA A 832 -9.76 49.72 -41.11
CA ALA A 832 -9.98 48.63 -40.16
C ALA A 832 -10.03 49.31 -38.79
N LEU A 833 -11.23 49.58 -38.29
CA LEU A 833 -11.42 49.83 -36.87
C LEU A 833 -10.83 48.66 -36.12
N ASN A 834 -9.72 48.89 -35.43
CA ASN A 834 -9.21 47.85 -34.57
C ASN A 834 -10.17 47.73 -33.35
N ILE A 835 -10.04 46.69 -32.60
CA ILE A 835 -10.87 46.40 -31.44
C ILE A 835 -10.75 47.52 -30.37
N GLU A 836 -9.65 48.31 -30.34
CA GLU A 836 -9.41 49.45 -29.46
C GLU A 836 -10.36 50.60 -29.79
N ASP A 837 -10.64 50.86 -31.05
CA ASP A 837 -11.58 51.91 -31.49
C ASP A 837 -13.01 51.53 -31.12
N ILE A 838 -13.37 50.26 -31.16
CA ILE A 838 -14.69 49.74 -30.74
C ILE A 838 -14.84 49.85 -29.22
N ALA A 839 -13.81 49.52 -28.43
CA ALA A 839 -13.82 49.69 -26.99
C ALA A 839 -13.89 51.16 -26.56
N TYR A 840 -13.25 52.08 -27.29
CA TYR A 840 -13.29 53.50 -27.07
C TYR A 840 -14.66 54.10 -27.37
N ILE A 841 -15.29 53.69 -28.46
CA ILE A 841 -16.68 54.12 -28.80
C ILE A 841 -17.66 53.60 -27.72
N ALA A 842 -17.51 52.34 -27.28
CA ALA A 842 -18.30 51.78 -26.18
C ALA A 842 -18.11 52.56 -24.86
N THR A 843 -16.86 52.92 -24.53
CA THR A 843 -16.57 53.70 -23.29
C THR A 843 -16.99 55.16 -23.36
N SER A 844 -16.96 55.80 -24.51
CA SER A 844 -17.44 57.17 -24.66
C SER A 844 -18.98 57.30 -24.62
N THR A 845 -19.68 56.26 -25.04
CA THR A 845 -21.12 56.14 -24.92
C THR A 845 -21.54 55.66 -23.51
N SER A 846 -20.68 55.05 -22.78
CA SER A 846 -20.93 54.45 -21.47
C SER A 846 -21.06 55.50 -20.33
N ALA A 847 -20.48 56.72 -20.50
CA ALA A 847 -20.68 57.74 -19.50
C ALA A 847 -22.18 58.12 -19.35
N THR A 848 -22.92 58.19 -20.46
CA THR A 848 -24.34 58.45 -20.46
C THR A 848 -25.18 57.22 -20.00
N ILE A 849 -24.72 56.08 -20.26
CA ILE A 849 -25.35 54.80 -19.82
C ILE A 849 -25.11 54.53 -18.33
N HIS A 850 -23.94 54.92 -17.82
CA HIS A 850 -23.59 54.81 -16.42
C HIS A 850 -24.42 55.72 -15.55
N GLU A 851 -24.65 56.96 -15.97
CA GLU A 851 -25.58 57.88 -15.29
C GLU A 851 -27.01 57.36 -15.27
N LYS A 852 -27.48 56.79 -16.39
CA LYS A 852 -28.81 56.17 -16.44
C LYS A 852 -28.89 54.88 -15.62
N GLY A 853 -27.83 54.08 -15.58
CA GLY A 853 -27.73 52.89 -14.74
C GLY A 853 -27.82 53.21 -13.25
N LYS A 854 -27.17 54.31 -12.81
CA LYS A 854 -27.31 54.83 -11.43
C LYS A 854 -28.68 55.35 -11.13
N GLU A 855 -29.36 55.98 -12.10
CA GLU A 855 -30.73 56.40 -11.93
C GLU A 855 -31.73 55.26 -11.84
N VAL A 856 -31.46 54.14 -12.43
CA VAL A 856 -32.31 52.94 -12.35
C VAL A 856 -32.07 52.14 -11.06
N MET A 857 -30.90 52.30 -10.47
CA MET A 857 -30.57 51.61 -9.18
C MET A 857 -30.95 52.42 -7.95
N ASN A 858 -31.29 53.76 -8.09
CA ASN A 858 -31.89 54.58 -7.08
C ASN A 858 -33.40 54.64 -7.29
#